data_f5846f00da0311b592287524a48a82ac
#
_entry.id   f5846f00da0311b592287524a48a82ac
#
_cell.length_a   1.000
_cell.length_b   1.000
_cell.length_c   1.000
_cell.angle_alpha   90.00
_cell.angle_beta   90.00
_cell.angle_gamma   90.00
#
_symmetry.space_group_name_H-M   'P 1'
#
loop_
_entity.id
_entity.type
_entity.pdbx_description
1 polymer ?
#
loop_
_entity_poly.entity_id
_entity_poly.type
_entity_poly.pdbx_seq_one_letter_code
_entity_poly.pdbx_strand_id
1 'polypeptide(L)'
;TRYLNSIKKNAGQTEKEVKESAEYEQLDEEVKAANEKIAPRKKEITEEIKKIGDKLDAITDPFQNARGQITVINYRIETATSNSKKESLRQQAEQKKAEKVTVYLPANGAAQTCQPSDDGSGKTVKSEMNFPQLQDLYNCLKDQKAKLLAENAELIKEPSELDKKRQEYLKDHMTGLTPEQIESLKKKYDTFDYSIKQINVSSSNIVDRCETCHLGVREPITIKASDLAPGGPGKKPDEWARAFVSHPNKELLTIHSPDKFGCSACHGGNGRATTSVEKAHGLNKFWLHPLYEKTNMEAGCQQCHTQDRVLQGANTLTLGKDLFQYRGCVGCHRSEGFDRETDALANTRQQILQLEENIKSNERDARAAKDEVANASEDEAAKLQARAESLTVANSLLAAQLDQLNIQARYLMQDQKKVGPNLKDVRLKLVKEWIPEWLKDPQAFRPGTKMPTFWRLNGEMAHDSRADDDRKAIAAYLWQESFDGHMPPEQPEKGNAANGKQLFETIGCMACHSIGEGDSQTGGTFAANLQRVGDKANFDYIVRWIYNPRQRWAPYCPKEKRDLTPEDYSKNGLPYVFDTDQHSKCPNDGAELQVQNMTVMPNFRLTKDEARDIATYLFSLRTQSSYPDASYMDDPALKEKGKALIKQYGCAGCHEIRGFEDEQRIGKELSAEGSTPIERLDFALLTQKAEKGVDPETNKEGKEWYNHKGFFEHKLKTPWIYDQGKEKEPQDRLRMPQPYLTPEWRNALTTFLLGSVGTEGANVPPSTFYQPNDQRKAIQDGWWVVKKYNCMGCHSIQVGQRSVLMDLPLYQ
;
A
#
# COMPACT_ATOMS: atom_id res chain seq x y z
N THR A 1 29.11 12.66 28.91
CA THR A 1 29.88 13.91 29.17
C THR A 1 31.28 13.89 28.55
N ARG A 2 32.10 12.81 28.73
CA ARG A 2 33.46 12.76 28.13
C ARG A 2 33.46 12.91 26.61
N TYR A 3 32.57 12.21 25.93
CA TYR A 3 32.40 12.28 24.48
C TYR A 3 31.95 13.69 24.04
N LEU A 4 30.94 14.27 24.72
CA LEU A 4 30.46 15.61 24.44
C LEU A 4 31.57 16.65 24.61
N ASN A 5 32.41 16.54 25.63
CA ASN A 5 33.57 17.41 25.81
C ASN A 5 34.62 17.28 24.70
N SER A 6 34.83 16.06 24.16
CA SER A 6 35.78 15.85 23.07
C SER A 6 35.39 16.50 21.75
N ILE A 7 34.08 16.59 21.47
CA ILE A 7 33.59 17.21 20.23
C ILE A 7 33.35 18.73 20.36
N LYS A 8 33.21 19.25 21.60
CA LYS A 8 32.87 20.66 21.83
C LYS A 8 33.90 21.64 21.27
N LYS A 9 35.18 21.33 21.42
CA LYS A 9 36.29 22.20 20.95
C LYS A 9 36.26 22.38 19.44
N ASN A 10 36.09 21.29 18.71
CA ASN A 10 36.04 21.29 17.24
C ASN A 10 34.75 21.98 16.74
N ALA A 11 33.62 21.70 17.39
CA ALA A 11 32.36 22.33 17.06
C ALA A 11 32.36 23.84 17.22
N GLY A 12 33.00 24.36 18.31
CA GLY A 12 33.12 25.80 18.53
C GLY A 12 33.97 26.51 17.49
N GLN A 13 35.01 25.87 17.01
CA GLN A 13 35.86 26.43 15.97
C GLN A 13 35.13 26.49 14.63
N THR A 14 34.47 25.40 14.23
CA THR A 14 33.71 25.34 12.98
C THR A 14 32.51 26.31 13.00
N GLU A 15 31.80 26.44 14.11
CA GLU A 15 30.68 27.38 14.23
C GLU A 15 31.15 28.84 14.08
N LYS A 16 32.28 29.17 14.70
CA LYS A 16 32.87 30.50 14.59
C LYS A 16 33.26 30.83 13.16
N GLU A 17 33.93 29.91 12.48
CA GLU A 17 34.32 30.04 11.09
C GLU A 17 33.12 30.24 10.15
N VAL A 18 32.03 29.50 10.37
CA VAL A 18 30.80 29.66 9.57
C VAL A 18 30.11 31.00 9.86
N LYS A 19 30.05 31.42 11.13
CA LYS A 19 29.42 32.70 11.53
C LYS A 19 30.20 33.93 11.10
N GLU A 20 31.51 33.82 10.88
CA GLU A 20 32.39 34.85 10.33
C GLU A 20 32.42 34.87 8.78
N SER A 21 31.63 33.99 8.12
CA SER A 21 31.51 34.06 6.66
C SER A 21 30.62 35.24 6.25
N ALA A 22 30.97 35.89 5.12
CA ALA A 22 30.24 37.04 4.62
C ALA A 22 28.76 36.76 4.35
N GLU A 23 28.46 35.55 3.88
CA GLU A 23 27.09 35.10 3.59
C GLU A 23 26.25 34.89 4.87
N TYR A 24 26.86 34.38 5.95
CA TYR A 24 26.15 34.25 7.23
C TYR A 24 25.93 35.64 7.87
N GLU A 25 26.91 36.53 7.85
CA GLU A 25 26.77 37.88 8.36
C GLU A 25 25.66 38.64 7.63
N GLN A 26 25.57 38.51 6.33
CA GLN A 26 24.50 39.11 5.54
C GLN A 26 23.12 38.57 5.97
N LEU A 27 22.97 37.28 6.11
CA LEU A 27 21.71 36.65 6.56
C LEU A 27 21.32 37.07 8.00
N ASP A 28 22.31 37.23 8.87
CA ASP A 28 22.09 37.69 10.26
C ASP A 28 21.62 39.15 10.30
N GLU A 29 22.19 40.00 9.45
CA GLU A 29 21.72 41.37 9.30
C GLU A 29 20.33 41.49 8.72
N GLU A 30 20.01 40.68 7.71
CA GLU A 30 18.66 40.60 7.13
C GLU A 30 17.62 40.16 8.18
N VAL A 31 17.92 39.13 8.99
CA VAL A 31 17.05 38.67 10.09
C VAL A 31 16.87 39.76 11.16
N LYS A 32 17.94 40.48 11.54
CA LYS A 32 17.87 41.57 12.50
C LYS A 32 16.98 42.70 11.99
N ALA A 33 17.24 43.16 10.77
CA ALA A 33 16.47 44.25 10.15
C ALA A 33 14.97 43.89 10.02
N ALA A 34 14.67 42.68 9.62
CA ALA A 34 13.29 42.20 9.52
C ALA A 34 12.59 42.13 10.87
N ASN A 35 13.30 41.68 11.93
CA ASN A 35 12.72 41.67 13.29
C ASN A 35 12.53 43.08 13.84
N GLU A 36 13.48 43.99 13.65
CA GLU A 36 13.36 45.38 14.09
C GLU A 36 12.20 46.12 13.42
N LYS A 37 11.97 45.88 12.13
CA LYS A 37 10.86 46.42 11.34
C LYS A 37 9.50 46.05 11.95
N ILE A 38 9.34 44.81 12.40
CA ILE A 38 8.06 44.31 12.92
C ILE A 38 7.89 44.51 14.45
N ALA A 39 8.99 44.75 15.19
CA ALA A 39 8.98 44.76 16.65
C ALA A 39 7.91 45.68 17.28
N PRO A 40 7.68 46.92 16.80
CA PRO A 40 6.65 47.81 17.40
C PRO A 40 5.25 47.19 17.25
N ARG A 41 4.89 46.76 16.03
CA ARG A 41 3.57 46.19 15.76
C ARG A 41 3.36 44.84 16.43
N LYS A 42 4.37 44.00 16.48
CA LYS A 42 4.34 42.71 17.20
C LYS A 42 4.09 42.92 18.71
N LYS A 43 4.69 43.93 19.30
CA LYS A 43 4.48 44.27 20.70
C LYS A 43 3.03 44.71 20.95
N GLU A 44 2.49 45.59 20.11
CA GLU A 44 1.09 46.03 20.16
C GLU A 44 0.13 44.85 20.08
N ILE A 45 0.29 44.00 19.07
CA ILE A 45 -0.57 42.80 18.89
C ILE A 45 -0.47 41.89 20.11
N THR A 46 0.73 41.69 20.68
CA THR A 46 0.90 40.84 21.85
C THR A 46 0.13 41.39 23.04
N GLU A 47 0.15 42.71 23.25
CA GLU A 47 -0.59 43.38 24.31
C GLU A 47 -2.10 43.32 24.07
N GLU A 48 -2.54 43.50 22.82
CA GLU A 48 -3.97 43.35 22.42
C GLU A 48 -4.47 41.93 22.64
N ILE A 49 -3.73 40.91 22.20
CA ILE A 49 -4.07 39.49 22.40
C ILE A 49 -4.18 39.17 23.89
N LYS A 50 -3.28 39.72 24.74
CA LYS A 50 -3.35 39.53 26.18
C LYS A 50 -4.63 40.15 26.76
N LYS A 51 -4.94 41.40 26.39
CA LYS A 51 -6.16 42.09 26.84
C LYS A 51 -7.44 41.37 26.43
N ILE A 52 -7.48 40.82 25.20
CA ILE A 52 -8.61 40.01 24.73
C ILE A 52 -8.64 38.66 25.47
N GLY A 53 -7.49 38.06 25.76
CA GLY A 53 -7.37 36.84 26.55
C GLY A 53 -7.99 37.01 27.95
N ASP A 54 -7.60 38.07 28.67
CA ASP A 54 -8.11 38.37 30.00
C ASP A 54 -9.66 38.56 30.01
N LYS A 55 -10.21 39.17 28.95
CA LYS A 55 -11.68 39.28 28.75
C LYS A 55 -12.34 37.94 28.43
N LEU A 56 -11.75 37.13 27.58
CA LEU A 56 -12.27 35.79 27.25
C LEU A 56 -12.30 34.89 28.49
N ASP A 57 -11.25 34.94 29.30
CA ASP A 57 -11.15 34.15 30.54
C ASP A 57 -12.28 34.53 31.52
N ALA A 58 -12.57 35.82 31.62
CA ALA A 58 -13.65 36.34 32.49
C ALA A 58 -15.06 35.89 32.08
N ILE A 59 -15.32 35.63 30.78
CA ILE A 59 -16.63 35.26 30.26
C ILE A 59 -16.76 33.78 29.89
N THR A 60 -15.69 33.04 29.77
CA THR A 60 -15.69 31.65 29.29
C THR A 60 -16.53 30.76 30.19
N ASP A 61 -16.31 30.76 31.50
CA ASP A 61 -17.07 29.94 32.44
C ASP A 61 -18.54 30.31 32.50
N PRO A 62 -18.95 31.60 32.64
CA PRO A 62 -20.33 32.01 32.54
C PRO A 62 -21.02 31.59 31.26
N PHE A 63 -20.35 31.77 30.12
CA PHE A 63 -20.86 31.36 28.79
C PHE A 63 -21.04 29.86 28.69
N GLN A 64 -20.02 29.07 29.06
CA GLN A 64 -20.06 27.59 28.94
C GLN A 64 -21.13 27.00 29.88
N ASN A 65 -21.30 27.55 31.09
CA ASN A 65 -22.34 27.12 32.02
C ASN A 65 -23.74 27.39 31.45
N ALA A 66 -23.99 28.61 30.96
CA ALA A 66 -25.26 28.96 30.33
C ALA A 66 -25.54 28.08 29.10
N ARG A 67 -24.54 27.89 28.23
CA ARG A 67 -24.63 27.04 27.05
C ARG A 67 -24.94 25.58 27.41
N GLY A 68 -24.25 25.04 28.42
CA GLY A 68 -24.46 23.66 28.87
C GLY A 68 -25.87 23.41 29.36
N GLN A 69 -26.42 24.36 30.17
CA GLN A 69 -27.81 24.30 30.66
C GLN A 69 -28.83 24.32 29.51
N ILE A 70 -28.64 25.23 28.55
CA ILE A 70 -29.52 25.34 27.37
C ILE A 70 -29.42 24.06 26.50
N THR A 71 -28.22 23.53 26.31
CA THR A 71 -27.99 22.27 25.55
C THR A 71 -28.72 21.10 26.18
N VAL A 72 -28.70 20.98 27.51
CA VAL A 72 -29.45 19.92 28.23
C VAL A 72 -30.95 20.07 28.02
N ILE A 73 -31.46 21.30 28.05
CA ILE A 73 -32.89 21.55 27.80
C ILE A 73 -33.25 21.20 26.35
N ASN A 74 -32.42 21.59 25.37
CA ASN A 74 -32.62 21.28 23.96
C ASN A 74 -32.62 19.75 23.71
N TYR A 75 -31.68 19.02 24.29
CA TYR A 75 -31.69 17.55 24.24
C TYR A 75 -32.99 16.94 24.80
N ARG A 76 -33.51 17.49 25.92
CA ARG A 76 -34.79 17.08 26.49
C ARG A 76 -35.99 17.40 25.58
N ILE A 77 -35.93 18.49 24.81
CA ILE A 77 -36.93 18.82 23.80
C ILE A 77 -36.92 17.78 22.68
N GLU A 78 -35.75 17.41 22.18
CA GLU A 78 -35.58 16.41 21.14
C GLU A 78 -36.09 15.03 21.57
N THR A 79 -35.82 14.64 22.80
CA THR A 79 -36.19 13.32 23.35
C THR A 79 -37.61 13.25 23.94
N ALA A 80 -38.32 14.36 24.09
CA ALA A 80 -39.68 14.38 24.63
C ALA A 80 -40.70 13.76 23.65
N THR A 81 -41.57 12.92 24.17
CA THR A 81 -42.55 12.16 23.36
C THR A 81 -43.86 12.91 23.14
N SER A 82 -44.20 13.90 23.99
CA SER A 82 -45.45 14.65 23.87
C SER A 82 -45.23 16.10 23.45
N ASN A 83 -46.14 16.65 22.62
CA ASN A 83 -46.05 18.04 22.14
C ASN A 83 -46.20 19.05 23.26
N SER A 84 -47.05 18.79 24.25
CA SER A 84 -47.24 19.66 25.43
C SER A 84 -45.92 19.77 26.22
N LYS A 85 -45.20 18.68 26.43
CA LYS A 85 -43.92 18.66 27.13
C LYS A 85 -42.81 19.36 26.31
N LYS A 86 -42.84 19.21 24.99
CA LYS A 86 -41.89 19.94 24.10
C LYS A 86 -42.09 21.44 24.22
N GLU A 87 -43.35 21.90 24.25
CA GLU A 87 -43.66 23.34 24.35
C GLU A 87 -43.27 23.91 25.69
N SER A 88 -43.55 23.22 26.80
CA SER A 88 -43.08 23.62 28.14
C SER A 88 -41.55 23.70 28.22
N LEU A 89 -40.83 22.75 27.62
CA LEU A 89 -39.35 22.76 27.56
C LEU A 89 -38.81 23.88 26.67
N ARG A 90 -39.49 24.25 25.57
CA ARG A 90 -39.13 25.40 24.74
C ARG A 90 -39.26 26.70 25.54
N GLN A 91 -40.36 26.87 26.30
CA GLN A 91 -40.53 28.05 27.17
C GLN A 91 -39.42 28.09 28.23
N GLN A 92 -39.05 26.96 28.83
CA GLN A 92 -37.91 26.91 29.77
C GLN A 92 -36.57 27.27 29.09
N ALA A 93 -36.35 26.81 27.83
CA ALA A 93 -35.13 27.20 27.09
C ALA A 93 -35.08 28.72 26.83
N GLU A 94 -36.22 29.34 26.45
CA GLU A 94 -36.27 30.79 26.21
C GLU A 94 -36.12 31.59 27.51
N GLN A 95 -36.73 31.14 28.63
CA GLN A 95 -36.49 31.71 29.92
C GLN A 95 -35.01 31.65 30.34
N LYS A 96 -34.39 30.51 30.13
CA LYS A 96 -32.95 30.32 30.45
C LYS A 96 -32.05 31.17 29.56
N LYS A 97 -32.37 31.36 28.30
CA LYS A 97 -31.67 32.31 27.42
C LYS A 97 -31.80 33.78 27.86
N ALA A 98 -32.94 34.13 28.42
CA ALA A 98 -33.21 35.49 28.88
C ALA A 98 -32.61 35.76 30.29
N GLU A 99 -32.26 34.73 31.04
CA GLU A 99 -31.65 34.86 32.39
C GLU A 99 -30.35 35.63 32.34
N LYS A 100 -30.22 36.66 33.19
CA LYS A 100 -29.02 37.47 33.25
C LYS A 100 -27.98 36.88 34.19
N VAL A 101 -26.75 36.79 33.70
CA VAL A 101 -25.56 36.35 34.44
C VAL A 101 -24.65 37.55 34.66
N THR A 102 -24.18 37.72 35.87
CA THR A 102 -23.19 38.76 36.20
C THR A 102 -21.79 38.30 35.76
N VAL A 103 -21.14 39.13 34.98
CA VAL A 103 -19.74 38.94 34.55
C VAL A 103 -18.92 40.17 35.00
N TYR A 104 -17.65 39.90 35.34
CA TYR A 104 -16.70 40.95 35.76
C TYR A 104 -15.62 41.07 34.69
N LEU A 105 -15.72 42.08 33.84
CA LEU A 105 -14.81 42.28 32.71
C LEU A 105 -13.64 43.19 33.12
N PRO A 106 -12.40 42.86 32.76
CA PRO A 106 -11.27 43.78 32.96
C PRO A 106 -11.49 45.08 32.18
N ALA A 107 -11.35 46.21 32.81
CA ALA A 107 -11.45 47.53 32.19
C ALA A 107 -10.12 47.90 31.50
N ASN A 108 -9.75 47.11 30.50
CA ASN A 108 -8.51 47.37 29.76
C ASN A 108 -8.90 47.95 28.38
N GLY A 109 -8.65 49.27 28.24
CA GLY A 109 -9.01 50.05 27.08
C GLY A 109 -8.88 49.42 25.72
N ALA A 110 -9.79 49.83 24.86
CA ALA A 110 -9.77 49.74 23.39
C ALA A 110 -9.56 48.36 22.74
N ALA A 111 -10.56 47.52 22.86
CA ALA A 111 -10.97 46.74 21.69
C ALA A 111 -12.23 47.40 21.17
N GLN A 112 -12.14 48.24 20.19
CA GLN A 112 -13.20 49.20 19.78
C GLN A 112 -14.50 48.59 19.23
N THR A 113 -14.63 47.29 19.11
CA THR A 113 -15.77 46.63 18.43
C THR A 113 -16.57 45.64 19.28
N CYS A 114 -16.07 45.11 20.38
CA CYS A 114 -16.77 44.12 21.22
C CYS A 114 -17.02 44.67 22.61
N GLN A 115 -17.77 45.78 22.80
CA GLN A 115 -17.90 46.42 24.11
C GLN A 115 -19.25 46.25 24.77
N PRO A 116 -19.25 46.07 26.11
CA PRO A 116 -19.98 46.91 27.05
C PRO A 116 -19.17 48.14 27.41
N SER A 117 -19.81 49.31 27.52
CA SER A 117 -19.19 50.60 27.78
C SER A 117 -18.21 50.59 28.96
N ASP A 118 -16.99 51.07 28.72
CA ASP A 118 -15.97 51.35 29.73
C ASP A 118 -16.32 52.66 30.44
N ASP A 119 -16.31 52.67 31.77
CA ASP A 119 -16.49 53.85 32.58
C ASP A 119 -15.19 54.62 32.89
N GLY A 120 -14.05 54.17 32.30
CA GLY A 120 -12.74 54.81 32.42
C GLY A 120 -12.08 54.66 33.78
N SER A 121 -12.60 53.84 34.70
CA SER A 121 -12.10 53.73 36.07
C SER A 121 -10.89 52.80 36.24
N GLY A 122 -10.43 52.10 35.22
CA GLY A 122 -9.30 51.18 35.28
C GLY A 122 -9.52 49.93 36.16
N LYS A 123 -10.72 49.67 36.62
CA LYS A 123 -11.13 48.54 37.48
C LYS A 123 -12.08 47.61 36.73
N THR A 124 -12.31 46.43 37.28
CA THR A 124 -13.23 45.43 36.71
C THR A 124 -14.65 46.00 36.60
N VAL A 125 -15.23 46.03 35.42
CA VAL A 125 -16.61 46.46 35.14
C VAL A 125 -17.57 45.28 35.35
N LYS A 126 -18.57 45.49 36.24
CA LYS A 126 -19.66 44.55 36.44
C LYS A 126 -20.69 44.74 35.34
N SER A 127 -20.96 43.68 34.56
CA SER A 127 -21.98 43.65 33.53
C SER A 127 -22.95 42.51 33.75
N GLU A 128 -24.24 42.74 33.49
CA GLU A 128 -25.27 41.72 33.50
C GLU A 128 -25.71 41.39 32.06
N MET A 129 -25.44 40.16 31.65
CA MET A 129 -25.66 39.72 30.28
C MET A 129 -26.52 38.47 30.23
N ASN A 130 -27.44 38.40 29.28
CA ASN A 130 -28.14 37.16 28.97
C ASN A 130 -27.33 36.27 28.00
N PHE A 131 -27.81 35.06 27.76
CA PHE A 131 -27.04 34.08 26.93
C PHE A 131 -26.73 34.61 25.53
N PRO A 132 -27.64 35.19 24.73
CA PRO A 132 -27.29 35.77 23.43
C PRO A 132 -26.19 36.83 23.51
N GLN A 133 -26.27 37.75 24.50
CA GLN A 133 -25.24 38.78 24.67
C GLN A 133 -23.87 38.19 25.04
N LEU A 134 -23.85 37.16 25.91
CA LEU A 134 -22.63 36.43 26.24
C LEU A 134 -22.04 35.68 25.00
N GLN A 135 -22.91 35.08 24.20
CA GLN A 135 -22.50 34.37 22.98
C GLN A 135 -21.92 35.36 21.96
N ASP A 136 -22.59 36.48 21.74
CA ASP A 136 -22.12 37.49 20.78
C ASP A 136 -20.79 38.09 21.24
N LEU A 137 -20.65 38.39 22.52
CA LEU A 137 -19.41 38.91 23.08
C LEU A 137 -18.27 37.84 22.98
N TYR A 138 -18.56 36.61 23.35
CA TYR A 138 -17.59 35.50 23.25
C TYR A 138 -17.12 35.28 21.80
N ASN A 139 -18.04 35.21 20.86
CA ASN A 139 -17.72 35.05 19.47
C ASN A 139 -16.93 36.24 18.92
N CYS A 140 -17.34 37.46 19.24
CA CYS A 140 -16.64 38.66 18.80
C CYS A 140 -15.20 38.71 19.32
N LEU A 141 -14.97 38.44 20.60
CA LEU A 141 -13.62 38.41 21.20
C LEU A 141 -12.76 37.29 20.61
N LYS A 142 -13.38 36.12 20.35
CA LYS A 142 -12.71 35.02 19.72
C LYS A 142 -12.28 35.35 18.29
N ASP A 143 -13.15 35.98 17.52
CA ASP A 143 -12.87 36.38 16.14
C ASP A 143 -11.80 37.49 16.09
N GLN A 144 -11.83 38.45 17.03
CA GLN A 144 -10.78 39.46 17.15
C GLN A 144 -9.42 38.81 17.49
N LYS A 145 -9.41 37.90 18.47
CA LYS A 145 -8.19 37.16 18.80
C LYS A 145 -7.65 36.37 17.61
N ALA A 146 -8.53 35.73 16.84
CA ALA A 146 -8.17 34.98 15.63
C ALA A 146 -7.59 35.91 14.56
N LYS A 147 -8.18 37.08 14.33
CA LYS A 147 -7.64 38.08 13.39
C LYS A 147 -6.25 38.58 13.80
N LEU A 148 -6.06 38.90 15.07
CA LEU A 148 -4.74 39.34 15.57
C LEU A 148 -3.69 38.24 15.52
N LEU A 149 -4.07 37.00 15.80
CA LEU A 149 -3.19 35.85 15.64
C LEU A 149 -2.80 35.61 14.16
N ALA A 150 -3.76 35.80 13.25
CA ALA A 150 -3.48 35.73 11.82
C ALA A 150 -2.57 36.87 11.36
N GLU A 151 -2.82 38.08 11.81
CA GLU A 151 -1.95 39.23 11.54
C GLU A 151 -0.53 39.01 12.10
N ASN A 152 -0.43 38.51 13.34
CA ASN A 152 0.87 38.16 13.91
C ASN A 152 1.59 37.06 13.13
N ALA A 153 0.87 36.06 12.69
CA ALA A 153 1.43 34.98 11.88
C ALA A 153 1.99 35.51 10.54
N GLU A 154 1.29 36.40 9.88
CA GLU A 154 1.74 37.01 8.63
C GLU A 154 2.93 37.95 8.88
N LEU A 155 2.90 38.75 9.95
CA LEU A 155 4.02 39.63 10.35
C LEU A 155 5.32 38.86 10.60
N ILE A 156 5.26 37.72 11.27
CA ILE A 156 6.47 36.93 11.59
C ILE A 156 6.93 36.04 10.46
N LYS A 157 6.18 35.92 9.37
CA LYS A 157 6.50 35.02 8.27
C LYS A 157 7.83 35.35 7.59
N GLU A 158 8.01 36.61 7.18
CA GLU A 158 9.27 37.07 6.55
C GLU A 158 10.49 36.88 7.47
N PRO A 159 10.49 37.34 8.73
CA PRO A 159 11.59 37.09 9.65
C PRO A 159 11.85 35.61 9.92
N SER A 160 10.78 34.78 10.00
CA SER A 160 10.92 33.35 10.23
C SER A 160 11.51 32.62 9.02
N GLU A 161 11.14 33.02 7.82
CA GLU A 161 11.72 32.45 6.59
C GLU A 161 13.21 32.83 6.46
N LEU A 162 13.57 34.06 6.80
CA LEU A 162 14.97 34.53 6.82
C LEU A 162 15.79 33.80 7.89
N ASP A 163 15.24 33.67 9.10
CA ASP A 163 15.88 32.93 10.18
C ASP A 163 16.06 31.45 9.83
N LYS A 164 15.07 30.86 9.18
CA LYS A 164 15.18 29.49 8.66
C LYS A 164 16.31 29.36 7.64
N LYS A 165 16.44 30.26 6.70
CA LYS A 165 17.55 30.29 5.75
C LYS A 165 18.91 30.44 6.46
N ARG A 166 19.02 31.31 7.46
CA ARG A 166 20.22 31.48 8.27
C ARG A 166 20.59 30.19 9.02
N GLN A 167 19.59 29.52 9.61
CA GLN A 167 19.79 28.24 10.31
C GLN A 167 20.16 27.11 9.35
N GLU A 168 19.53 27.06 8.17
CA GLU A 168 19.87 26.09 7.13
C GLU A 168 21.30 26.30 6.65
N TYR A 169 21.71 27.55 6.41
CA TYR A 169 23.08 27.88 6.04
C TYR A 169 24.09 27.41 7.09
N LEU A 170 23.84 27.69 8.36
CA LEU A 170 24.68 27.21 9.47
C LEU A 170 24.74 25.69 9.52
N LYS A 171 23.61 25.03 9.34
CA LYS A 171 23.52 23.56 9.36
C LYS A 171 24.27 22.91 8.20
N ASP A 172 24.19 23.50 7.01
CA ASP A 172 24.79 22.93 5.81
C ASP A 172 26.31 23.11 5.78
N HIS A 173 26.81 24.14 6.43
CA HIS A 173 28.23 24.44 6.53
C HIS A 173 28.90 23.96 7.84
N MET A 174 28.08 23.54 8.82
CA MET A 174 28.60 22.90 10.03
C MET A 174 28.68 21.39 9.91
N THR A 175 29.81 20.84 10.29
CA THR A 175 29.95 19.38 10.48
C THR A 175 29.63 19.03 11.93
N GLY A 176 28.35 18.77 12.25
CA GLY A 176 27.90 18.28 13.55
C GLY A 176 27.08 19.27 14.37
N LEU A 177 27.12 19.14 15.71
CA LEU A 177 26.35 19.99 16.63
C LEU A 177 27.03 21.31 16.91
N THR A 178 26.21 22.33 17.20
CA THR A 178 26.72 23.61 17.75
C THR A 178 27.22 23.46 19.20
N PRO A 179 28.17 24.30 19.66
CA PRO A 179 28.62 24.28 21.03
C PRO A 179 27.49 24.45 22.06
N GLU A 180 26.46 25.24 21.71
CA GLU A 180 25.28 25.45 22.56
C GLU A 180 24.45 24.17 22.68
N GLN A 181 24.26 23.47 21.58
CA GLN A 181 23.56 22.20 21.60
C GLN A 181 24.33 21.13 22.43
N ILE A 182 25.64 21.11 22.32
CA ILE A 182 26.49 20.22 23.12
C ILE A 182 26.39 20.59 24.60
N GLU A 183 26.40 21.85 24.95
CA GLU A 183 26.29 22.30 26.34
C GLU A 183 24.90 22.03 26.93
N SER A 184 23.84 22.21 26.15
CA SER A 184 22.48 21.85 26.52
C SER A 184 22.35 20.34 26.81
N LEU A 185 22.96 19.51 25.97
CA LEU A 185 23.01 18.06 26.16
C LEU A 185 23.79 17.69 27.43
N LYS A 186 24.93 18.32 27.67
CA LYS A 186 25.70 18.12 28.92
C LYS A 186 24.83 18.42 30.12
N LYS A 187 24.20 19.60 30.18
CA LYS A 187 23.31 19.98 31.26
C LYS A 187 22.17 18.99 31.49
N LYS A 188 21.58 18.50 30.40
CA LYS A 188 20.53 17.45 30.43
C LYS A 188 21.02 16.18 31.09
N TYR A 189 22.23 15.71 30.75
CA TYR A 189 22.79 14.49 31.33
C TYR A 189 23.37 14.70 32.75
N ASP A 190 23.81 15.90 33.09
CA ASP A 190 24.27 16.22 34.46
C ASP A 190 23.09 16.32 35.43
N THR A 191 21.90 16.68 34.94
CA THR A 191 20.64 16.75 35.73
C THR A 191 19.73 15.55 35.41
N PHE A 192 20.28 14.38 35.26
CA PHE A 192 19.55 13.19 34.86
C PHE A 192 18.43 12.85 35.87
N ASP A 193 17.20 12.86 35.39
CA ASP A 193 16.01 12.44 36.11
C ASP A 193 15.75 10.95 35.95
N TYR A 194 15.69 10.21 37.06
CA TYR A 194 15.39 8.78 37.10
C TYR A 194 13.90 8.46 37.02
N SER A 195 13.06 9.42 36.64
CA SER A 195 11.62 9.22 36.46
C SER A 195 11.30 8.29 35.30
N ILE A 196 10.16 7.60 35.40
CA ILE A 196 9.61 6.82 34.30
C ILE A 196 9.09 7.79 33.24
N LYS A 197 9.70 7.77 32.08
CA LYS A 197 9.24 8.53 30.92
C LYS A 197 8.11 7.77 30.24
N GLN A 198 6.95 8.42 30.10
CA GLN A 198 5.77 7.82 29.52
C GLN A 198 5.18 8.69 28.43
N ILE A 199 4.98 8.10 27.27
CA ILE A 199 4.21 8.68 26.17
C ILE A 199 2.80 8.10 26.26
N ASN A 200 1.79 8.97 26.34
CA ASN A 200 0.39 8.59 26.27
C ASN A 200 -0.18 9.10 24.96
N VAL A 201 -0.52 8.18 24.07
CA VAL A 201 -1.30 8.50 22.88
C VAL A 201 -2.76 8.19 23.18
N SER A 202 -3.46 9.18 23.74
CA SER A 202 -4.81 9.03 24.29
C SER A 202 -5.84 8.58 23.27
N SER A 203 -5.66 8.98 22.00
CA SER A 203 -6.52 8.53 20.89
C SER A 203 -6.41 7.04 20.57
N SER A 204 -5.38 6.36 21.07
CA SER A 204 -5.03 4.99 20.70
C SER A 204 -4.85 4.02 21.87
N ASN A 205 -5.05 4.43 23.08
CA ASN A 205 -4.72 3.62 24.27
C ASN A 205 -3.25 3.14 24.33
N ILE A 206 -2.37 3.76 23.53
CA ILE A 206 -0.94 3.44 23.54
C ILE A 206 -0.31 4.12 24.73
N VAL A 207 0.27 3.31 25.61
CA VAL A 207 1.15 3.74 26.69
C VAL A 207 2.54 3.22 26.39
N ASP A 208 3.48 4.10 26.14
CA ASP A 208 4.83 3.75 25.75
C ASP A 208 5.85 4.32 26.73
N ARG A 209 6.69 3.44 27.29
CA ARG A 209 7.71 3.78 28.28
C ARG A 209 9.12 3.42 27.82
N CYS A 210 9.29 3.17 26.53
CA CYS A 210 10.58 2.75 25.96
C CYS A 210 11.70 3.74 26.24
N GLU A 211 11.38 5.06 26.25
CA GLU A 211 12.33 6.12 26.56
C GLU A 211 12.86 6.09 28.02
N THR A 212 12.22 5.33 28.91
CA THR A 212 12.74 5.11 30.27
C THR A 212 14.07 4.33 30.25
N CYS A 213 14.25 3.44 29.29
CA CYS A 213 15.49 2.68 29.11
C CYS A 213 16.30 3.16 27.90
N HIS A 214 15.66 3.65 26.84
CA HIS A 214 16.31 4.20 25.64
C HIS A 214 16.46 5.71 25.72
N LEU A 215 17.34 6.15 26.61
CA LEU A 215 17.48 7.55 27.02
C LEU A 215 18.02 8.48 25.94
N GLY A 216 18.84 7.93 25.02
CA GLY A 216 19.46 8.69 23.94
C GLY A 216 18.65 8.73 22.65
N VAL A 217 17.49 8.08 22.58
CA VAL A 217 16.78 7.84 21.30
C VAL A 217 16.40 9.12 20.56
N ARG A 218 16.05 10.19 21.27
CA ARG A 218 15.70 11.51 20.68
C ARG A 218 16.89 12.49 20.58
N GLU A 219 18.10 12.03 20.91
CA GLU A 219 19.23 12.95 20.85
C GLU A 219 19.52 13.42 19.44
N PRO A 220 19.71 14.72 19.22
CA PRO A 220 19.96 15.28 17.89
C PRO A 220 21.33 14.88 17.34
N ILE A 221 22.30 14.52 18.18
CA ILE A 221 23.57 13.94 17.75
C ILE A 221 23.45 12.46 17.44
N THR A 222 24.31 11.99 16.54
CA THR A 222 24.45 10.57 16.28
C THR A 222 25.42 9.98 17.31
N ILE A 223 24.87 9.27 18.31
CA ILE A 223 25.63 8.55 19.33
C ILE A 223 25.52 7.05 19.01
N LYS A 224 26.63 6.43 18.74
CA LYS A 224 26.76 4.97 18.57
C LYS A 224 27.25 4.35 19.88
N ALA A 225 26.99 3.07 20.10
CA ALA A 225 27.47 2.36 21.29
C ALA A 225 29.01 2.39 21.38
N SER A 226 29.70 2.33 20.25
CA SER A 226 31.17 2.44 20.16
C SER A 226 31.70 3.78 20.69
N ASP A 227 30.92 4.83 20.61
CA ASP A 227 31.35 6.16 21.06
C ASP A 227 31.32 6.30 22.57
N LEU A 228 30.57 5.40 23.24
CA LEU A 228 30.37 5.34 24.69
C LEU A 228 31.25 4.27 25.37
N ALA A 229 32.19 3.68 24.63
CA ALA A 229 33.09 2.67 25.19
C ALA A 229 34.00 3.24 26.29
N PRO A 230 34.20 2.56 27.44
CA PRO A 230 35.04 3.03 28.53
C PRO A 230 36.50 3.34 28.12
N GLY A 231 37.02 2.61 27.13
CA GLY A 231 38.34 2.81 26.57
C GLY A 231 38.44 3.91 25.48
N GLY A 232 37.33 4.63 25.22
CA GLY A 232 37.22 5.66 24.19
C GLY A 232 36.55 5.17 22.90
N PRO A 233 36.31 6.09 21.94
CA PRO A 233 35.65 5.76 20.69
C PRO A 233 36.32 4.61 19.92
N GLY A 234 35.52 3.67 19.41
CA GLY A 234 35.98 2.50 18.67
C GLY A 234 36.47 1.31 19.50
N LYS A 235 36.51 1.42 20.82
CA LYS A 235 36.78 0.30 21.74
C LYS A 235 35.52 -0.50 22.04
N LYS A 236 35.65 -1.60 22.83
CA LYS A 236 34.51 -2.44 23.22
C LYS A 236 33.48 -1.60 23.99
N PRO A 237 32.21 -1.54 23.57
CA PRO A 237 31.18 -0.81 24.28
C PRO A 237 30.88 -1.41 25.65
N ASP A 238 30.49 -0.55 26.60
CA ASP A 238 29.84 -0.96 27.83
C ASP A 238 28.49 -1.61 27.53
N GLU A 239 28.05 -2.54 28.37
CA GLU A 239 26.73 -3.19 28.21
C GLU A 239 25.56 -2.19 28.27
N TRP A 240 25.72 -1.12 29.05
CA TRP A 240 24.72 -0.04 29.19
C TRP A 240 24.79 1.03 28.10
N ALA A 241 25.81 0.99 27.23
CA ALA A 241 25.94 1.97 26.14
C ALA A 241 24.70 2.02 25.26
N ARG A 242 24.01 0.90 25.06
CA ARG A 242 22.78 0.83 24.24
C ARG A 242 21.64 1.72 24.74
N ALA A 243 21.60 2.02 26.04
CA ALA A 243 20.59 2.93 26.59
C ALA A 243 20.74 4.38 26.10
N PHE A 244 21.95 4.77 25.70
CA PHE A 244 22.27 6.14 25.30
C PHE A 244 22.45 6.33 23.79
N VAL A 245 22.28 5.28 23.00
CA VAL A 245 22.38 5.35 21.54
C VAL A 245 21.22 6.18 20.98
N SER A 246 21.54 7.09 20.05
CA SER A 246 20.52 7.87 19.34
C SER A 246 19.83 7.01 18.27
N HIS A 247 18.61 7.40 17.89
CA HIS A 247 17.91 6.74 16.80
C HIS A 247 18.71 6.90 15.48
N PRO A 248 18.92 5.80 14.73
CA PRO A 248 19.77 5.84 13.53
C PRO A 248 19.19 6.73 12.42
N ASN A 249 17.87 6.83 12.33
CA ASN A 249 17.18 7.69 11.38
C ASN A 249 16.40 8.77 12.12
N LYS A 250 16.95 9.97 12.18
CA LYS A 250 16.38 11.12 12.90
C LYS A 250 15.26 11.79 12.09
N GLU A 251 15.38 11.80 10.78
CA GLU A 251 14.35 12.33 9.88
C GLU A 251 13.03 11.55 10.08
N LEU A 252 13.12 10.24 10.25
CA LEU A 252 11.96 9.40 10.53
C LEU A 252 11.26 9.81 11.84
N LEU A 253 12.01 10.16 12.88
CA LEU A 253 11.45 10.65 14.14
C LEU A 253 10.82 12.05 14.01
N THR A 254 11.24 12.84 13.04
CA THR A 254 10.64 14.14 12.73
C THR A 254 9.31 13.97 12.02
N ILE A 255 9.25 13.06 11.05
CA ILE A 255 8.05 12.72 10.29
C ILE A 255 7.02 11.99 11.18
N HIS A 256 7.50 11.02 11.99
CA HIS A 256 6.70 10.19 12.89
C HIS A 256 7.07 10.50 14.35
N SER A 257 6.60 11.65 14.85
CA SER A 257 6.90 12.04 16.23
C SER A 257 6.48 10.96 17.22
N PRO A 258 7.39 10.49 18.09
CA PRO A 258 7.05 9.51 19.13
C PRO A 258 5.92 9.97 20.06
N ASP A 259 5.70 11.28 20.21
CA ASP A 259 4.61 11.82 21.03
C ASP A 259 3.22 11.57 20.42
N LYS A 260 3.18 11.33 19.11
CA LYS A 260 1.93 11.01 18.37
C LYS A 260 1.72 9.52 18.15
N PHE A 261 2.78 8.75 18.01
CA PHE A 261 2.71 7.35 17.59
C PHE A 261 3.24 6.37 18.64
N GLY A 262 4.07 6.84 19.61
CA GLY A 262 4.86 5.96 20.45
C GLY A 262 6.02 5.31 19.69
N CYS A 263 6.77 4.46 20.37
CA CYS A 263 7.86 3.68 19.78
C CYS A 263 7.37 2.27 19.37
N SER A 264 6.52 1.67 20.19
CA SER A 264 5.99 0.31 19.97
C SER A 264 5.16 0.17 18.69
N ALA A 265 4.56 1.24 18.19
CA ALA A 265 3.85 1.25 16.91
C ALA A 265 4.75 0.84 15.73
N CYS A 266 6.00 1.31 15.71
CA CYS A 266 6.96 0.98 14.66
C CYS A 266 7.81 -0.25 14.99
N HIS A 267 8.19 -0.41 16.27
CA HIS A 267 9.16 -1.41 16.67
C HIS A 267 8.55 -2.72 17.19
N GLY A 268 7.26 -2.73 17.53
CA GLY A 268 6.68 -3.78 18.35
C GLY A 268 7.14 -3.67 19.81
N GLY A 269 7.11 -4.78 20.56
CA GLY A 269 7.43 -4.79 21.98
C GLY A 269 6.26 -4.40 22.89
N ASN A 270 6.48 -4.44 24.19
CA ASN A 270 5.50 -4.09 25.22
C ASN A 270 5.86 -2.73 25.84
N GLY A 271 5.37 -1.65 25.26
CA GLY A 271 5.63 -0.30 25.72
C GLY A 271 5.22 0.00 27.18
N ARG A 272 4.33 -0.83 27.76
CA ARG A 272 3.89 -0.67 29.16
C ARG A 272 4.86 -1.24 30.19
N ALA A 273 5.71 -2.18 29.79
CA ALA A 273 6.60 -2.87 30.70
C ALA A 273 7.87 -2.08 30.99
N THR A 274 8.28 -2.08 32.27
CA THR A 274 9.49 -1.41 32.77
C THR A 274 10.34 -2.28 33.69
N THR A 275 9.91 -3.52 33.96
CA THR A 275 10.53 -4.37 34.99
C THR A 275 11.69 -5.22 34.49
N SER A 276 11.72 -5.57 33.21
CA SER A 276 12.85 -6.27 32.58
C SER A 276 12.87 -6.02 31.07
N VAL A 277 14.01 -6.23 30.44
CA VAL A 277 14.22 -6.12 28.99
C VAL A 277 13.32 -7.10 28.23
N GLU A 278 13.25 -8.35 28.70
CA GLU A 278 12.45 -9.41 28.07
C GLU A 278 10.96 -9.01 28.02
N LYS A 279 10.43 -8.49 29.13
CA LYS A 279 9.03 -8.03 29.18
C LYS A 279 8.80 -6.81 28.31
N ALA A 280 9.72 -5.84 28.32
CA ALA A 280 9.59 -4.61 27.51
C ALA A 280 9.73 -4.94 26.00
N HIS A 281 10.56 -5.88 25.63
CA HIS A 281 10.69 -6.35 24.26
C HIS A 281 9.61 -7.35 23.84
N GLY A 282 8.68 -7.69 24.74
CA GLY A 282 7.58 -8.62 24.44
C GLY A 282 8.02 -10.05 24.19
N LEU A 283 9.17 -10.45 24.74
CA LEU A 283 9.72 -11.81 24.60
C LEU A 283 9.02 -12.79 25.56
N ASN A 284 7.68 -12.84 25.49
CA ASN A 284 6.90 -13.79 26.25
C ASN A 284 5.82 -14.41 25.35
N LYS A 285 5.45 -15.66 25.64
CA LYS A 285 4.60 -16.50 24.81
C LYS A 285 3.23 -15.88 24.47
N PHE A 286 2.71 -15.01 25.30
CA PHE A 286 1.36 -14.44 25.14
C PHE A 286 1.35 -13.02 24.58
N TRP A 287 2.52 -12.44 24.29
CA TRP A 287 2.57 -11.11 23.69
C TRP A 287 2.52 -11.21 22.17
N LEU A 288 1.49 -10.64 21.56
CA LEU A 288 1.22 -10.77 20.13
C LEU A 288 2.21 -9.99 19.25
N HIS A 289 2.82 -8.94 19.79
CA HIS A 289 3.67 -8.02 19.01
C HIS A 289 5.06 -7.90 19.66
N PRO A 290 5.90 -8.94 19.63
CA PRO A 290 7.27 -8.85 20.13
C PRO A 290 8.06 -7.80 19.34
N LEU A 291 9.13 -7.30 19.94
CA LEU A 291 10.05 -6.39 19.26
C LEU A 291 10.56 -7.02 17.96
N TYR A 292 10.44 -6.31 16.85
CA TYR A 292 10.97 -6.78 15.59
C TYR A 292 12.49 -6.90 15.65
N GLU A 293 13.04 -7.92 15.03
CA GLU A 293 14.49 -8.01 14.86
C GLU A 293 14.98 -6.92 13.92
N LYS A 294 16.23 -6.49 14.08
CA LYS A 294 16.84 -5.42 13.28
C LYS A 294 16.65 -5.61 11.76
N THR A 295 16.74 -6.86 11.30
CA THR A 295 16.58 -7.22 9.88
C THR A 295 15.15 -7.11 9.36
N ASN A 296 14.16 -7.06 10.25
CA ASN A 296 12.72 -7.00 9.93
C ASN A 296 12.05 -5.74 10.50
N MET A 297 12.85 -4.75 10.93
CA MET A 297 12.32 -3.54 11.57
C MET A 297 11.31 -2.78 10.69
N GLU A 298 11.49 -2.81 9.38
CA GLU A 298 10.60 -2.18 8.42
C GLU A 298 9.18 -2.81 8.39
N ALA A 299 8.97 -3.95 9.06
CA ALA A 299 7.64 -4.54 9.24
C ALA A 299 6.68 -3.57 9.92
N GLY A 300 7.15 -2.75 10.87
CA GLY A 300 6.33 -1.74 11.54
C GLY A 300 5.72 -0.70 10.59
N CYS A 301 6.38 -0.41 9.48
CA CYS A 301 5.86 0.53 8.47
C CYS A 301 4.60 -0.01 7.79
N GLN A 302 4.54 -1.32 7.56
CA GLN A 302 3.43 -1.95 6.83
C GLN A 302 2.08 -1.76 7.52
N GLN A 303 2.04 -1.69 8.84
CA GLN A 303 0.79 -1.52 9.60
C GLN A 303 0.02 -0.27 9.21
N CYS A 304 0.72 0.81 8.86
CA CYS A 304 0.09 2.09 8.47
C CYS A 304 0.17 2.33 6.94
N HIS A 305 1.20 1.81 6.28
CA HIS A 305 1.46 2.02 4.85
C HIS A 305 1.06 0.81 3.99
N THR A 306 -0.09 0.22 4.28
CA THR A 306 -0.61 -0.98 3.57
C THR A 306 -0.76 -0.74 2.08
N GLN A 307 -1.26 0.42 1.68
CA GLN A 307 -1.55 0.79 0.29
C GLN A 307 -0.34 1.34 -0.48
N ASP A 308 0.72 1.74 0.23
CA ASP A 308 1.90 2.32 -0.40
C ASP A 308 2.73 1.24 -1.09
N ARG A 309 2.98 1.42 -2.38
CA ARG A 309 3.72 0.45 -3.20
C ARG A 309 5.23 0.56 -3.00
N VAL A 310 5.72 1.78 -2.81
CA VAL A 310 7.13 2.10 -2.57
C VAL A 310 7.24 3.01 -1.37
N LEU A 311 7.99 2.58 -0.36
CA LEU A 311 8.32 3.40 0.80
C LEU A 311 9.78 3.80 0.74
N GLN A 312 10.02 5.11 0.71
CA GLN A 312 11.38 5.64 0.80
C GLN A 312 11.98 5.30 2.17
N GLY A 313 13.17 4.74 2.18
CA GLY A 313 13.85 4.32 3.41
C GLY A 313 13.40 2.97 3.99
N ALA A 314 12.44 2.26 3.35
CA ALA A 314 11.98 0.93 3.72
C ALA A 314 12.16 -0.05 2.54
N ASN A 315 13.41 -0.28 2.18
CA ASN A 315 13.78 -1.06 0.99
C ASN A 315 13.46 -2.55 1.13
N THR A 316 13.63 -3.11 2.31
CA THR A 316 13.33 -4.52 2.60
C THR A 316 11.84 -4.80 2.50
N LEU A 317 11.02 -3.92 3.07
CA LEU A 317 9.56 -4.00 2.95
C LEU A 317 9.10 -3.83 1.51
N THR A 318 9.64 -2.83 0.80
CA THR A 318 9.33 -2.59 -0.63
C THR A 318 9.68 -3.82 -1.46
N LEU A 319 10.85 -4.44 -1.23
CA LEU A 319 11.23 -5.69 -1.89
C LEU A 319 10.26 -6.84 -1.53
N GLY A 320 9.83 -6.95 -0.27
CA GLY A 320 8.85 -7.94 0.15
C GLY A 320 7.52 -7.81 -0.60
N LYS A 321 7.02 -6.58 -0.75
CA LYS A 321 5.83 -6.27 -1.57
C LYS A 321 6.03 -6.62 -3.04
N ASP A 322 7.20 -6.31 -3.59
CA ASP A 322 7.56 -6.67 -4.98
C ASP A 322 7.53 -8.19 -5.17
N LEU A 323 8.17 -8.92 -4.28
CA LEU A 323 8.26 -10.38 -4.35
C LEU A 323 6.90 -11.05 -4.16
N PHE A 324 6.04 -10.54 -3.28
CA PHE A 324 4.68 -11.07 -3.09
C PHE A 324 3.90 -11.06 -4.41
N GLN A 325 4.03 -10.00 -5.20
CA GLN A 325 3.43 -9.91 -6.52
C GLN A 325 4.20 -10.72 -7.57
N TYR A 326 5.52 -10.51 -7.69
CA TYR A 326 6.30 -11.05 -8.80
C TYR A 326 6.59 -12.54 -8.67
N ARG A 327 6.69 -13.09 -7.45
CA ARG A 327 6.86 -14.53 -7.24
C ARG A 327 5.53 -15.28 -7.29
N GLY A 328 4.42 -14.57 -7.50
CA GLY A 328 3.12 -15.16 -7.75
C GLY A 328 2.31 -15.54 -6.51
N CYS A 329 2.71 -15.08 -5.31
CA CYS A 329 1.97 -15.33 -4.07
C CYS A 329 0.51 -14.86 -4.17
N VAL A 330 0.29 -13.72 -4.86
CA VAL A 330 -1.04 -13.18 -5.15
C VAL A 330 -1.94 -14.13 -5.97
N GLY A 331 -1.39 -15.13 -6.65
CA GLY A 331 -2.18 -16.12 -7.40
C GLY A 331 -2.96 -17.06 -6.49
N CYS A 332 -2.40 -17.37 -5.32
CA CYS A 332 -3.05 -18.24 -4.32
C CYS A 332 -3.57 -17.47 -3.11
N HIS A 333 -2.85 -16.43 -2.66
CA HIS A 333 -3.14 -15.69 -1.45
C HIS A 333 -3.74 -14.32 -1.76
N ARG A 334 -4.75 -13.92 -0.98
CA ARG A 334 -5.20 -12.54 -0.91
C ARG A 334 -4.36 -11.78 0.12
N SER A 335 -4.11 -10.50 -0.14
CA SER A 335 -3.55 -9.56 0.81
C SER A 335 -4.03 -8.16 0.45
N GLU A 336 -4.36 -7.37 1.46
CA GLU A 336 -4.82 -5.99 1.29
C GLU A 336 -3.85 -5.17 0.43
N GLY A 337 -4.39 -4.38 -0.49
CA GLY A 337 -3.62 -3.56 -1.43
C GLY A 337 -3.22 -4.26 -2.73
N PHE A 338 -3.28 -5.60 -2.83
CA PHE A 338 -2.90 -6.35 -4.03
C PHE A 338 -4.08 -6.76 -4.93
N ASP A 339 -5.31 -6.56 -4.48
CA ASP A 339 -6.54 -6.84 -5.23
C ASP A 339 -7.22 -5.57 -5.77
N ARG A 340 -6.47 -4.47 -5.92
CA ARG A 340 -6.99 -3.12 -6.24
C ARG A 340 -7.88 -3.08 -7.48
N GLU A 341 -7.47 -3.74 -8.57
CA GLU A 341 -8.26 -3.76 -9.81
C GLU A 341 -9.55 -4.56 -9.64
N THR A 342 -9.50 -5.68 -8.91
CA THR A 342 -10.68 -6.50 -8.63
C THR A 342 -11.67 -5.76 -7.74
N ASP A 343 -11.19 -5.11 -6.69
CA ASP A 343 -12.04 -4.33 -5.77
C ASP A 343 -12.59 -3.08 -6.49
N ALA A 344 -11.78 -2.42 -7.30
CA ALA A 344 -12.22 -1.29 -8.12
C ALA A 344 -13.31 -1.70 -9.12
N LEU A 345 -13.17 -2.85 -9.77
CA LEU A 345 -14.20 -3.38 -10.67
C LEU A 345 -15.50 -3.72 -9.93
N ALA A 346 -15.41 -4.36 -8.76
CA ALA A 346 -16.58 -4.68 -7.94
C ALA A 346 -17.33 -3.41 -7.51
N ASN A 347 -16.60 -2.39 -7.04
CA ASN A 347 -17.15 -1.10 -6.66
C ASN A 347 -17.79 -0.37 -7.87
N THR A 348 -17.12 -0.38 -9.02
CA THR A 348 -17.66 0.23 -10.25
C THR A 348 -18.96 -0.45 -10.68
N ARG A 349 -19.02 -1.78 -10.64
CA ARG A 349 -20.24 -2.54 -10.95
C ARG A 349 -21.38 -2.23 -9.98
N GLN A 350 -21.08 -2.10 -8.70
CA GLN A 350 -22.08 -1.69 -7.70
C GLN A 350 -22.63 -0.30 -8.00
N GLN A 351 -21.78 0.66 -8.38
CA GLN A 351 -22.21 2.00 -8.78
C GLN A 351 -23.07 1.96 -10.05
N ILE A 352 -22.74 1.13 -11.03
CA ILE A 352 -23.53 0.92 -12.24
C ILE A 352 -24.96 0.46 -11.88
N LEU A 353 -25.08 -0.57 -11.05
CA LEU A 353 -26.39 -1.08 -10.60
C LEU A 353 -27.20 -0.01 -9.87
N GLN A 354 -26.58 0.79 -9.03
CA GLN A 354 -27.23 1.89 -8.32
C GLN A 354 -27.76 2.96 -9.29
N LEU A 355 -26.97 3.34 -10.30
CA LEU A 355 -27.40 4.33 -11.29
C LEU A 355 -28.53 3.79 -12.18
N GLU A 356 -28.46 2.52 -12.59
CA GLU A 356 -29.55 1.89 -13.36
C GLU A 356 -30.88 1.86 -12.59
N GLU A 357 -30.84 1.58 -11.29
CA GLU A 357 -32.04 1.62 -10.44
C GLU A 357 -32.57 3.04 -10.27
N ASN A 358 -31.68 4.02 -10.08
CA ASN A 358 -32.07 5.43 -10.01
C ASN A 358 -32.74 5.91 -11.31
N ILE A 359 -32.19 5.54 -12.48
CA ILE A 359 -32.79 5.86 -13.78
C ILE A 359 -34.19 5.25 -13.91
N LYS A 360 -34.34 3.96 -13.56
CA LYS A 360 -35.63 3.27 -13.59
C LYS A 360 -36.67 3.91 -12.62
N SER A 361 -36.19 4.33 -11.44
CA SER A 361 -37.06 5.03 -10.49
C SER A 361 -37.52 6.35 -11.03
N ASN A 362 -36.61 7.18 -11.56
CA ASN A 362 -36.95 8.44 -12.17
C ASN A 362 -37.89 8.27 -13.37
N GLU A 363 -37.74 7.23 -14.19
CA GLU A 363 -38.65 6.92 -15.31
C GLU A 363 -40.06 6.58 -14.82
N ARG A 364 -40.17 5.77 -13.75
CA ARG A 364 -41.45 5.44 -13.12
C ARG A 364 -42.15 6.72 -12.62
N ASP A 365 -41.40 7.54 -11.86
CA ASP A 365 -41.92 8.76 -11.28
C ASP A 365 -42.30 9.81 -12.36
N ALA A 366 -41.51 9.90 -13.44
CA ALA A 366 -41.84 10.78 -14.57
C ALA A 366 -43.09 10.32 -15.33
N ARG A 367 -43.31 9.00 -15.48
CA ARG A 367 -44.52 8.45 -16.05
C ARG A 367 -45.72 8.72 -15.15
N ALA A 368 -45.64 8.45 -13.86
CA ALA A 368 -46.69 8.72 -12.90
C ALA A 368 -47.09 10.20 -12.93
N ALA A 369 -46.11 11.11 -12.90
CA ALA A 369 -46.37 12.53 -12.97
C ALA A 369 -47.11 12.94 -14.30
N LYS A 370 -46.73 12.32 -15.44
CA LYS A 370 -47.42 12.56 -16.73
C LYS A 370 -48.88 12.04 -16.76
N ASP A 371 -49.08 10.86 -16.14
CA ASP A 371 -50.42 10.25 -16.10
C ASP A 371 -51.36 11.05 -15.18
N GLU A 372 -50.84 11.66 -14.12
CA GLU A 372 -51.60 12.54 -13.22
C GLU A 372 -52.01 13.89 -13.87
N VAL A 373 -51.25 14.39 -14.85
CA VAL A 373 -51.54 15.63 -15.58
C VAL A 373 -52.97 15.67 -16.14
N ALA A 374 -53.47 14.53 -16.64
CA ALA A 374 -54.77 14.42 -17.26
C ALA A 374 -55.95 14.72 -16.29
N ASN A 375 -55.75 14.60 -14.99
CA ASN A 375 -56.77 14.75 -13.96
C ASN A 375 -56.49 15.95 -13.02
N ALA A 376 -55.44 16.74 -13.29
CA ALA A 376 -55.00 17.82 -12.44
C ALA A 376 -55.57 19.18 -12.88
N SER A 377 -55.64 20.13 -11.95
CA SER A 377 -55.90 21.56 -12.28
C SER A 377 -54.78 22.16 -13.10
N GLU A 378 -55.05 23.30 -13.81
CA GLU A 378 -54.04 23.91 -14.70
C GLU A 378 -52.69 24.21 -14.00
N ASP A 379 -52.73 24.73 -12.76
CA ASP A 379 -51.52 25.01 -11.96
C ASP A 379 -50.80 23.75 -11.51
N GLU A 380 -51.53 22.69 -11.17
CA GLU A 380 -50.98 21.40 -10.79
C GLU A 380 -50.42 20.65 -11.99
N ALA A 381 -51.09 20.71 -13.12
CA ALA A 381 -50.65 20.12 -14.38
C ALA A 381 -49.28 20.69 -14.80
N ALA A 382 -49.11 22.03 -14.70
CA ALA A 382 -47.84 22.68 -14.99
C ALA A 382 -46.70 22.21 -14.07
N LYS A 383 -46.99 22.03 -12.76
CA LYS A 383 -45.96 21.50 -11.79
C LYS A 383 -45.61 20.04 -12.06
N LEU A 384 -46.60 19.21 -12.38
CA LEU A 384 -46.39 17.80 -12.70
C LEU A 384 -45.56 17.63 -13.99
N GLN A 385 -45.84 18.46 -14.99
CA GLN A 385 -45.09 18.47 -16.23
C GLN A 385 -43.64 18.93 -16.00
N ALA A 386 -43.42 20.01 -15.23
CA ALA A 386 -42.08 20.47 -14.88
C ALA A 386 -41.31 19.42 -14.09
N ARG A 387 -41.98 18.67 -13.20
CA ARG A 387 -41.37 17.54 -12.46
C ARG A 387 -40.94 16.41 -13.41
N ALA A 388 -41.80 16.01 -14.35
CA ALA A 388 -41.49 14.97 -15.33
C ALA A 388 -40.31 15.37 -16.24
N GLU A 389 -40.27 16.64 -16.66
CA GLU A 389 -39.14 17.17 -17.44
C GLU A 389 -37.84 17.20 -16.64
N SER A 390 -37.89 17.65 -15.39
CA SER A 390 -36.74 17.66 -14.47
C SER A 390 -36.14 16.25 -14.27
N LEU A 391 -37.00 15.24 -14.07
CA LEU A 391 -36.57 13.85 -13.94
C LEU A 391 -35.96 13.31 -15.25
N THR A 392 -36.48 13.74 -16.39
CA THR A 392 -35.93 13.36 -17.70
C THR A 392 -34.54 13.98 -17.93
N VAL A 393 -34.36 15.24 -17.55
CA VAL A 393 -33.01 15.87 -17.58
C VAL A 393 -32.07 15.23 -16.62
N ALA A 394 -32.51 14.90 -15.39
CA ALA A 394 -31.68 14.17 -14.41
C ALA A 394 -31.24 12.81 -14.96
N ASN A 395 -32.13 12.06 -15.63
CA ASN A 395 -31.78 10.80 -16.26
C ASN A 395 -30.73 10.94 -17.38
N SER A 396 -30.73 12.03 -18.14
CA SER A 396 -29.71 12.28 -19.14
C SER A 396 -28.29 12.42 -18.52
N LEU A 397 -28.22 13.07 -17.36
CA LEU A 397 -26.95 13.19 -16.60
C LEU A 397 -26.53 11.85 -16.02
N LEU A 398 -27.46 11.09 -15.45
CA LEU A 398 -27.19 9.74 -14.91
C LEU A 398 -26.76 8.77 -16.02
N ALA A 399 -27.35 8.86 -17.21
CA ALA A 399 -26.96 8.06 -18.37
C ALA A 399 -25.53 8.36 -18.82
N ALA A 400 -25.10 9.63 -18.83
CA ALA A 400 -23.72 10.00 -19.14
C ALA A 400 -22.71 9.46 -18.10
N GLN A 401 -23.09 9.47 -16.81
CA GLN A 401 -22.27 8.86 -15.75
C GLN A 401 -22.23 7.34 -15.90
N LEU A 402 -23.34 6.71 -16.24
CA LEU A 402 -23.43 5.27 -16.49
C LEU A 402 -22.51 4.84 -17.64
N ASP A 403 -22.47 5.60 -18.73
CA ASP A 403 -21.56 5.35 -19.84
C ASP A 403 -20.09 5.45 -19.43
N GLN A 404 -19.72 6.44 -18.62
CA GLN A 404 -18.37 6.56 -18.09
C GLN A 404 -17.98 5.36 -17.21
N LEU A 405 -18.89 4.94 -16.31
CA LEU A 405 -18.64 3.79 -15.43
C LEU A 405 -18.57 2.48 -16.23
N ASN A 406 -19.35 2.32 -17.27
CA ASN A 406 -19.27 1.15 -18.16
C ASN A 406 -17.94 1.10 -18.91
N ILE A 407 -17.41 2.23 -19.36
CA ILE A 407 -16.07 2.33 -19.95
C ILE A 407 -15.02 1.96 -18.90
N GLN A 408 -15.12 2.51 -17.68
CA GLN A 408 -14.18 2.19 -16.59
C GLN A 408 -14.22 0.71 -16.22
N ALA A 409 -15.40 0.10 -16.07
CA ALA A 409 -15.57 -1.31 -15.79
C ALA A 409 -14.91 -2.18 -16.85
N ARG A 410 -15.06 -1.82 -18.13
CA ARG A 410 -14.42 -2.52 -19.23
C ARG A 410 -12.88 -2.48 -19.14
N TYR A 411 -12.29 -1.32 -18.85
CA TYR A 411 -10.85 -1.21 -18.68
C TYR A 411 -10.35 -2.00 -17.46
N LEU A 412 -11.02 -1.89 -16.32
CA LEU A 412 -10.67 -2.64 -15.11
C LEU A 412 -10.76 -4.16 -15.34
N MET A 413 -11.76 -4.62 -16.07
CA MET A 413 -11.92 -6.04 -16.43
C MET A 413 -10.80 -6.51 -17.35
N GLN A 414 -10.36 -5.69 -18.31
CA GLN A 414 -9.24 -5.99 -19.19
C GLN A 414 -7.89 -6.02 -18.46
N ASP A 415 -7.76 -5.22 -17.41
CA ASP A 415 -6.54 -5.10 -16.62
C ASP A 415 -6.36 -6.18 -15.57
N GLN A 416 -7.39 -6.96 -15.25
CA GLN A 416 -7.27 -8.09 -14.35
C GLN A 416 -6.33 -9.15 -14.93
N LYS A 417 -5.22 -9.40 -14.24
CA LYS A 417 -4.17 -10.29 -14.72
C LYS A 417 -3.85 -11.38 -13.70
N LYS A 418 -3.99 -12.63 -14.13
CA LYS A 418 -3.37 -13.74 -13.41
C LYS A 418 -1.84 -13.72 -13.64
N VAL A 419 -1.08 -14.14 -12.62
CA VAL A 419 0.39 -14.03 -12.64
C VAL A 419 1.06 -14.97 -13.63
N GLY A 420 0.40 -16.08 -13.98
CA GLY A 420 0.85 -17.03 -14.98
C GLY A 420 0.28 -16.74 -16.37
N PRO A 421 0.88 -17.32 -17.43
CA PRO A 421 0.34 -17.19 -18.76
C PRO A 421 -1.02 -17.87 -18.89
N ASN A 422 -1.82 -17.40 -19.83
CA ASN A 422 -3.07 -18.03 -20.21
C ASN A 422 -2.84 -19.41 -20.84
N LEU A 423 -3.55 -20.41 -20.35
CA LEU A 423 -3.46 -21.80 -20.80
C LEU A 423 -4.67 -22.26 -21.63
N LYS A 424 -5.64 -21.38 -21.92
CA LYS A 424 -6.81 -21.73 -22.72
C LYS A 424 -6.49 -22.06 -24.19
N ASP A 425 -5.31 -21.68 -24.65
CA ASP A 425 -4.84 -21.79 -26.02
C ASP A 425 -3.46 -22.48 -26.15
N VAL A 426 -3.16 -23.42 -25.25
CA VAL A 426 -1.85 -24.09 -25.22
C VAL A 426 -1.53 -24.82 -26.53
N ARG A 427 -2.52 -25.38 -27.26
CA ARG A 427 -2.32 -26.01 -28.56
C ARG A 427 -1.73 -25.05 -29.59
N LEU A 428 -2.14 -23.79 -29.55
CA LEU A 428 -1.61 -22.78 -30.47
C LEU A 428 -0.23 -22.29 -30.07
N LYS A 429 0.10 -22.34 -28.77
CA LYS A 429 1.31 -21.74 -28.20
C LYS A 429 2.47 -22.73 -28.11
N LEU A 430 2.19 -23.96 -27.70
CA LEU A 430 3.21 -24.85 -27.16
C LEU A 430 3.31 -26.17 -27.96
N VAL A 431 4.52 -26.72 -27.95
CA VAL A 431 4.77 -28.09 -28.39
C VAL A 431 4.12 -29.05 -27.38
N LYS A 432 3.32 -30.02 -27.85
CA LYS A 432 2.55 -30.92 -27.00
C LYS A 432 3.41 -31.66 -25.98
N GLU A 433 4.49 -32.21 -26.48
CA GLU A 433 5.41 -33.08 -25.72
C GLU A 433 6.21 -32.29 -24.66
N TRP A 434 6.34 -30.97 -24.82
CA TRP A 434 7.03 -30.13 -23.86
C TRP A 434 6.22 -29.90 -22.56
N ILE A 435 4.89 -29.96 -22.62
CA ILE A 435 4.02 -29.63 -21.49
C ILE A 435 4.29 -30.49 -20.25
N PRO A 436 4.34 -31.85 -20.38
CA PRO A 436 4.67 -32.71 -19.24
C PRO A 436 6.06 -32.46 -18.64
N GLU A 437 7.05 -32.18 -19.48
CA GLU A 437 8.41 -31.90 -19.03
C GLU A 437 8.49 -30.58 -18.23
N TRP A 438 7.77 -29.54 -18.67
CA TRP A 438 7.64 -28.32 -17.93
C TRP A 438 6.98 -28.54 -16.55
N LEU A 439 5.89 -29.29 -16.50
CA LEU A 439 5.21 -29.60 -15.25
C LEU A 439 6.10 -30.38 -14.29
N LYS A 440 7.00 -31.23 -14.80
CA LYS A 440 7.92 -32.02 -13.99
C LYS A 440 8.88 -31.13 -13.20
N ASP A 441 9.59 -30.23 -13.88
CA ASP A 441 10.55 -29.32 -13.26
C ASP A 441 10.68 -28.01 -14.06
N PRO A 442 9.88 -26.99 -13.74
CA PRO A 442 9.99 -25.69 -14.40
C PRO A 442 11.36 -25.04 -14.25
N GLN A 443 12.05 -25.27 -13.12
CA GLN A 443 13.36 -24.68 -12.83
C GLN A 443 14.49 -25.32 -13.65
N ALA A 444 14.44 -26.63 -13.85
CA ALA A 444 15.43 -27.32 -14.70
C ALA A 444 15.34 -26.85 -16.16
N PHE A 445 14.13 -26.60 -16.66
CA PHE A 445 13.95 -26.06 -18.00
C PHE A 445 14.36 -24.57 -18.08
N ARG A 446 13.99 -23.76 -17.09
CA ARG A 446 14.25 -22.33 -17.05
C ARG A 446 14.61 -21.87 -15.64
N PRO A 447 15.89 -21.81 -15.29
CA PRO A 447 16.35 -21.26 -14.01
C PRO A 447 15.76 -19.87 -13.77
N GLY A 448 15.34 -19.60 -12.57
CA GLY A 448 14.71 -18.32 -12.20
C GLY A 448 13.25 -18.15 -12.63
N THR A 449 12.60 -19.18 -13.19
CA THR A 449 11.14 -19.11 -13.45
C THR A 449 10.35 -18.79 -12.17
N LYS A 450 9.26 -18.06 -12.35
CA LYS A 450 8.34 -17.73 -11.24
C LYS A 450 7.37 -18.88 -10.94
N MET A 451 7.18 -19.82 -11.88
CA MET A 451 6.33 -21.00 -11.65
C MET A 451 7.02 -21.92 -10.64
N PRO A 452 6.41 -22.19 -9.49
CA PRO A 452 6.98 -23.06 -8.48
C PRO A 452 6.85 -24.53 -8.89
N THR A 453 7.62 -25.40 -8.23
CA THR A 453 7.50 -26.85 -8.37
C THR A 453 6.51 -27.40 -7.34
N PHE A 454 5.50 -28.12 -7.83
CA PHE A 454 4.49 -28.75 -6.98
C PHE A 454 4.88 -30.17 -6.56
N TRP A 455 5.65 -30.85 -7.38
CA TRP A 455 6.14 -32.20 -7.12
C TRP A 455 7.62 -32.12 -6.73
N ARG A 456 7.98 -32.78 -5.64
CA ARG A 456 9.33 -32.68 -5.10
C ARG A 456 10.29 -33.58 -5.86
N LEU A 457 11.44 -33.03 -6.15
CA LEU A 457 12.55 -33.75 -6.80
C LEU A 457 13.49 -34.40 -5.78
N ASN A 458 13.48 -33.96 -4.50
CA ASN A 458 14.36 -34.45 -3.45
C ASN A 458 13.56 -34.89 -2.22
N GLY A 459 13.71 -36.15 -1.80
CA GLY A 459 13.07 -36.72 -0.60
C GLY A 459 12.08 -37.84 -0.95
N GLU A 460 11.36 -38.35 0.04
CA GLU A 460 10.47 -39.52 -0.05
C GLU A 460 9.40 -39.44 -1.13
N MET A 461 9.04 -38.22 -1.56
CA MET A 461 8.04 -37.99 -2.60
C MET A 461 8.62 -37.90 -4.02
N ALA A 462 9.96 -37.92 -4.17
CA ALA A 462 10.61 -37.81 -5.49
C ALA A 462 10.31 -39.01 -6.41
N HIS A 463 10.03 -40.15 -5.79
CA HIS A 463 9.75 -41.42 -6.47
C HIS A 463 8.26 -41.83 -6.39
N ASP A 464 7.36 -40.89 -6.01
CA ASP A 464 5.93 -41.21 -6.01
C ASP A 464 5.44 -41.34 -7.46
N SER A 465 5.13 -42.56 -7.86
CA SER A 465 4.55 -42.89 -9.18
C SER A 465 3.29 -42.06 -9.46
N ARG A 466 2.53 -41.74 -8.45
CA ARG A 466 1.34 -40.87 -8.56
C ARG A 466 1.67 -39.46 -9.04
N ALA A 467 2.84 -38.92 -8.72
CA ALA A 467 3.26 -37.60 -9.20
C ALA A 467 3.41 -37.56 -10.72
N ASP A 468 3.89 -38.65 -11.33
CA ASP A 468 3.95 -38.78 -12.79
C ASP A 468 2.56 -38.89 -13.43
N ASP A 469 1.69 -39.70 -12.83
CA ASP A 469 0.29 -39.84 -13.27
C ASP A 469 -0.52 -38.55 -13.11
N ASP A 470 -0.27 -37.80 -12.05
CA ASP A 470 -0.93 -36.50 -11.82
C ASP A 470 -0.49 -35.48 -12.90
N ARG A 471 0.81 -35.38 -13.18
CA ARG A 471 1.34 -34.51 -14.25
C ARG A 471 0.77 -34.85 -15.61
N LYS A 472 0.74 -36.17 -15.96
CA LYS A 472 0.16 -36.66 -17.21
C LYS A 472 -1.32 -36.30 -17.35
N ALA A 473 -2.09 -36.46 -16.28
CA ALA A 473 -3.51 -36.13 -16.27
C ALA A 473 -3.75 -34.61 -16.40
N ILE A 474 -2.98 -33.79 -15.68
CA ILE A 474 -3.06 -32.33 -15.81
C ILE A 474 -2.70 -31.88 -17.23
N ALA A 475 -1.61 -32.42 -17.78
CA ALA A 475 -1.19 -32.11 -19.16
C ALA A 475 -2.28 -32.48 -20.17
N ALA A 476 -2.90 -33.66 -20.01
CA ALA A 476 -4.00 -34.13 -20.85
C ALA A 476 -5.21 -33.18 -20.79
N TYR A 477 -5.61 -32.74 -19.61
CA TYR A 477 -6.71 -31.77 -19.48
C TYR A 477 -6.41 -30.43 -20.17
N LEU A 478 -5.23 -29.86 -19.91
CA LEU A 478 -4.81 -28.59 -20.52
C LEU A 478 -4.77 -28.70 -22.06
N TRP A 479 -4.37 -29.83 -22.58
CA TRP A 479 -4.34 -30.09 -24.01
C TRP A 479 -5.71 -30.27 -24.62
N GLN A 480 -6.55 -31.15 -24.06
CA GLN A 480 -7.88 -31.46 -24.59
C GLN A 480 -8.88 -30.30 -24.45
N GLU A 481 -8.77 -29.51 -23.40
CA GLU A 481 -9.62 -28.31 -23.20
C GLU A 481 -9.07 -27.07 -23.89
N SER A 482 -7.91 -27.16 -24.51
CA SER A 482 -7.35 -26.01 -25.22
C SER A 482 -8.18 -25.68 -26.45
N PHE A 483 -8.29 -24.38 -26.70
CA PHE A 483 -8.78 -23.88 -27.99
C PHE A 483 -7.87 -24.40 -29.12
N ASP A 484 -8.46 -25.02 -30.14
CA ASP A 484 -7.79 -25.65 -31.26
C ASP A 484 -8.00 -24.87 -32.57
N GLY A 485 -8.28 -23.57 -32.46
CA GLY A 485 -8.41 -22.68 -33.62
C GLY A 485 -7.20 -22.73 -34.53
N HIS A 486 -7.46 -22.52 -35.80
CA HIS A 486 -6.41 -22.54 -36.82
C HIS A 486 -5.65 -21.22 -36.83
N MET A 487 -4.34 -21.29 -36.82
CA MET A 487 -3.43 -20.17 -36.98
C MET A 487 -2.82 -20.22 -38.36
N PRO A 488 -2.85 -19.13 -39.17
CA PRO A 488 -2.18 -19.13 -40.47
C PRO A 488 -0.70 -19.48 -40.30
N PRO A 489 -0.18 -20.42 -41.07
CA PRO A 489 1.22 -20.82 -40.98
C PRO A 489 2.14 -19.65 -41.39
N GLU A 490 3.23 -19.52 -40.66
CA GLU A 490 4.34 -18.62 -40.99
C GLU A 490 5.51 -19.45 -41.53
N GLN A 491 6.26 -18.93 -42.50
CA GLN A 491 7.34 -19.68 -43.12
C GLN A 491 8.69 -19.29 -42.49
N PRO A 492 9.29 -20.11 -41.61
CA PRO A 492 10.52 -19.79 -40.92
C PRO A 492 11.69 -19.49 -41.84
N GLU A 493 11.75 -20.22 -42.99
CA GLU A 493 12.81 -20.12 -43.98
C GLU A 493 12.93 -18.72 -44.62
N LYS A 494 11.88 -17.92 -44.51
CA LYS A 494 11.85 -16.56 -45.05
C LYS A 494 12.32 -15.49 -44.05
N GLY A 495 12.56 -15.84 -42.77
CA GLY A 495 13.03 -14.92 -41.77
C GLY A 495 14.55 -14.74 -41.80
N ASN A 496 15.01 -13.52 -41.49
CA ASN A 496 16.43 -13.18 -41.38
C ASN A 496 16.87 -13.17 -39.92
N ALA A 497 17.54 -14.22 -39.45
CA ALA A 497 17.99 -14.34 -38.09
C ALA A 497 19.00 -13.24 -37.67
N ALA A 498 19.85 -12.74 -38.58
CA ALA A 498 20.80 -11.67 -38.27
C ALA A 498 20.09 -10.33 -38.02
N ASN A 499 19.12 -9.99 -38.88
CA ASN A 499 18.28 -8.82 -38.69
C ASN A 499 17.43 -8.96 -37.39
N GLY A 500 16.85 -10.15 -37.17
CA GLY A 500 16.09 -10.47 -35.96
C GLY A 500 16.91 -10.31 -34.69
N LYS A 501 18.18 -10.71 -34.69
CA LYS A 501 19.10 -10.47 -33.56
C LYS A 501 19.30 -8.97 -33.32
N GLN A 502 19.62 -8.23 -34.36
CA GLN A 502 19.83 -6.78 -34.27
C GLN A 502 18.58 -6.07 -33.72
N LEU A 503 17.40 -6.39 -34.24
CA LEU A 503 16.14 -5.84 -33.77
C LEU A 503 15.87 -6.19 -32.30
N PHE A 504 16.08 -7.44 -31.90
CA PHE A 504 15.90 -7.89 -30.53
C PHE A 504 16.78 -7.14 -29.52
N GLU A 505 18.03 -6.86 -29.91
CA GLU A 505 18.98 -6.15 -29.08
C GLU A 505 18.72 -4.64 -29.04
N THR A 506 18.19 -4.03 -30.12
CA THR A 506 18.09 -2.55 -30.26
C THR A 506 16.73 -1.97 -29.90
N ILE A 507 15.62 -2.72 -30.04
CA ILE A 507 14.26 -2.18 -29.84
C ILE A 507 13.86 -2.10 -28.37
N GLY A 508 14.60 -2.79 -27.47
CA GLY A 508 14.32 -2.77 -26.05
C GLY A 508 13.68 -4.06 -25.50
N CYS A 509 13.63 -5.14 -26.25
CA CYS A 509 13.15 -6.45 -25.79
C CYS A 509 13.91 -6.90 -24.53
N MET A 510 15.21 -6.64 -24.49
CA MET A 510 16.09 -7.00 -23.38
C MET A 510 15.90 -6.16 -22.10
N ALA A 511 15.11 -5.11 -22.12
CA ALA A 511 14.71 -4.42 -20.87
C ALA A 511 13.86 -5.30 -19.95
N CYS A 512 13.09 -6.23 -20.56
CA CYS A 512 12.22 -7.14 -19.85
C CYS A 512 12.67 -8.60 -19.96
N HIS A 513 13.17 -9.01 -21.11
CA HIS A 513 13.60 -10.38 -21.43
C HIS A 513 15.10 -10.55 -21.32
N SER A 514 15.54 -11.77 -21.01
CA SER A 514 16.94 -12.16 -21.10
C SER A 514 17.14 -13.27 -22.11
N ILE A 515 18.39 -13.44 -22.56
CA ILE A 515 18.92 -14.57 -23.32
C ILE A 515 20.20 -15.06 -22.65
N GLY A 516 20.68 -16.24 -23.02
CA GLY A 516 21.81 -16.89 -22.37
C GLY A 516 21.41 -17.68 -21.12
N GLU A 517 22.33 -18.50 -20.62
CA GLU A 517 22.15 -19.32 -19.42
C GLU A 517 23.31 -19.14 -18.44
N GLY A 518 23.02 -19.27 -17.13
CA GLY A 518 24.04 -19.11 -16.10
C GLY A 518 24.73 -17.76 -16.16
N ASP A 519 26.06 -17.75 -16.12
CA ASP A 519 26.90 -16.52 -16.14
C ASP A 519 26.84 -15.79 -17.49
N SER A 520 26.35 -16.43 -18.56
CA SER A 520 26.16 -15.79 -19.86
C SER A 520 24.81 -15.12 -20.04
N GLN A 521 23.95 -15.17 -19.03
CA GLN A 521 22.63 -14.55 -19.11
C GLN A 521 22.76 -13.03 -19.17
N THR A 522 22.16 -12.43 -20.19
CA THR A 522 22.10 -10.97 -20.38
C THR A 522 20.65 -10.51 -20.57
N GLY A 523 20.33 -9.30 -20.11
CA GLY A 523 19.01 -8.70 -20.19
C GLY A 523 18.19 -8.75 -18.89
N GLY A 524 16.97 -8.28 -18.98
CA GLY A 524 16.05 -8.13 -17.84
C GLY A 524 15.44 -9.46 -17.38
N THR A 525 15.12 -9.52 -16.09
CA THR A 525 14.49 -10.70 -15.45
C THR A 525 13.00 -10.50 -15.18
N PHE A 526 12.43 -9.38 -15.59
CA PHE A 526 11.01 -9.09 -15.40
C PHE A 526 10.13 -10.08 -16.19
N ALA A 527 10.47 -10.35 -17.46
CA ALA A 527 9.78 -11.31 -18.31
C ALA A 527 10.58 -12.62 -18.46
N ALA A 528 10.14 -13.49 -19.34
CA ALA A 528 10.75 -14.78 -19.55
C ALA A 528 12.15 -14.66 -20.18
N ASN A 529 13.10 -15.50 -19.73
CA ASN A 529 14.30 -15.80 -20.52
C ASN A 529 13.88 -16.52 -21.79
N LEU A 530 14.33 -16.03 -22.95
CA LEU A 530 13.93 -16.50 -24.26
C LEU A 530 14.93 -17.47 -24.94
N GLN A 531 16.02 -17.81 -24.25
CA GLN A 531 17.07 -18.70 -24.80
C GLN A 531 16.49 -20.00 -25.36
N ARG A 532 15.52 -20.59 -24.68
CA ARG A 532 14.92 -21.86 -25.04
C ARG A 532 13.46 -21.75 -25.54
N VAL A 533 13.09 -20.55 -26.03
CA VAL A 533 11.69 -20.36 -26.47
C VAL A 533 11.34 -21.25 -27.66
N GLY A 534 12.28 -21.49 -28.58
CA GLY A 534 12.10 -22.39 -29.75
C GLY A 534 11.97 -23.87 -29.37
N ASP A 535 12.45 -24.28 -28.20
CA ASP A 535 12.29 -25.67 -27.73
C ASP A 535 10.85 -25.98 -27.31
N LYS A 536 10.05 -24.96 -26.95
CA LYS A 536 8.72 -25.13 -26.33
C LYS A 536 7.56 -24.55 -27.09
N ALA A 537 7.79 -23.56 -27.96
CA ALA A 537 6.73 -22.76 -28.55
C ALA A 537 6.58 -23.04 -30.05
N ASN A 538 5.37 -22.85 -30.54
CA ASN A 538 5.07 -22.90 -31.96
C ASN A 538 5.55 -21.60 -32.63
N PHE A 539 6.21 -21.73 -33.78
CA PHE A 539 6.79 -20.59 -34.51
C PHE A 539 5.72 -19.55 -34.88
N ASP A 540 4.62 -20.02 -35.49
CA ASP A 540 3.52 -19.15 -35.93
C ASP A 540 2.94 -18.31 -34.81
N TYR A 541 2.82 -18.92 -33.62
CA TYR A 541 2.38 -18.21 -32.43
C TYR A 541 3.35 -17.10 -31.99
N ILE A 542 4.66 -17.40 -32.04
CA ILE A 542 5.68 -16.42 -31.61
C ILE A 542 5.71 -15.23 -32.58
N VAL A 543 5.65 -15.44 -33.89
CA VAL A 543 5.57 -14.37 -34.89
C VAL A 543 4.36 -13.46 -34.58
N ARG A 544 3.19 -14.05 -34.40
CA ARG A 544 1.95 -13.33 -34.13
C ARG A 544 2.01 -12.58 -32.79
N TRP A 545 2.54 -13.22 -31.74
CA TRP A 545 2.67 -12.60 -30.43
C TRP A 545 3.62 -11.40 -30.45
N ILE A 546 4.75 -11.48 -31.16
CA ILE A 546 5.68 -10.36 -31.31
C ILE A 546 5.02 -9.24 -32.10
N TYR A 547 4.29 -9.56 -33.16
CA TYR A 547 3.59 -8.59 -33.98
C TYR A 547 2.47 -7.86 -33.22
N ASN A 548 1.62 -8.60 -32.53
CA ASN A 548 0.52 -8.03 -31.75
C ASN A 548 0.27 -8.79 -30.43
N PRO A 549 0.95 -8.44 -29.34
CA PRO A 549 0.83 -9.14 -28.06
C PRO A 549 -0.55 -9.02 -27.40
N ARG A 550 -1.45 -8.20 -27.93
CA ARG A 550 -2.83 -8.03 -27.42
C ARG A 550 -3.87 -8.89 -28.13
N GLN A 551 -3.49 -9.63 -29.14
CA GLN A 551 -4.42 -10.44 -29.89
C GLN A 551 -5.01 -11.57 -29.04
N ARG A 552 -6.33 -11.71 -29.05
CA ARG A 552 -7.09 -12.71 -28.28
C ARG A 552 -7.78 -13.70 -29.22
N TRP A 553 -8.04 -14.91 -28.69
CA TRP A 553 -8.60 -16.02 -29.50
C TRP A 553 -10.04 -16.34 -29.11
N ALA A 554 -10.39 -16.30 -27.83
CA ALA A 554 -11.72 -16.59 -27.34
C ALA A 554 -12.12 -15.63 -26.21
N PRO A 555 -13.18 -14.85 -26.38
CA PRO A 555 -13.78 -14.06 -25.31
C PRO A 555 -14.65 -14.95 -24.42
N TYR A 556 -14.65 -14.69 -23.11
CA TYR A 556 -15.48 -15.38 -22.15
C TYR A 556 -16.73 -14.55 -21.80
N CYS A 557 -17.91 -15.18 -21.89
CA CYS A 557 -19.17 -14.57 -21.44
C CYS A 557 -19.45 -14.95 -19.98
N PRO A 558 -19.42 -13.98 -19.04
CA PRO A 558 -19.66 -14.30 -17.63
C PRO A 558 -21.09 -14.78 -17.32
N LYS A 559 -22.07 -14.38 -18.12
CA LYS A 559 -23.46 -14.78 -17.98
C LYS A 559 -23.71 -16.21 -18.46
N GLU A 560 -23.15 -16.57 -19.62
CA GLU A 560 -23.20 -17.92 -20.16
C GLU A 560 -22.18 -18.86 -19.49
N LYS A 561 -21.22 -18.33 -18.76
CA LYS A 561 -20.12 -19.06 -18.09
C LYS A 561 -19.32 -19.96 -19.03
N ARG A 562 -19.06 -19.48 -20.25
CA ARG A 562 -18.28 -20.17 -21.25
C ARG A 562 -17.54 -19.24 -22.19
N ASP A 563 -16.50 -19.77 -22.85
CA ASP A 563 -15.87 -19.10 -23.97
C ASP A 563 -16.81 -19.09 -25.18
N LEU A 564 -16.85 -17.95 -25.90
CA LEU A 564 -17.63 -17.83 -27.13
C LEU A 564 -16.88 -18.47 -28.31
N THR A 565 -17.65 -19.05 -29.21
CA THR A 565 -17.15 -19.70 -30.44
C THR A 565 -17.42 -18.83 -31.67
N PRO A 566 -16.78 -19.11 -32.82
CA PRO A 566 -17.10 -18.45 -34.09
C PRO A 566 -18.59 -18.47 -34.44
N GLU A 567 -19.30 -19.54 -34.06
CA GLU A 567 -20.74 -19.67 -34.31
C GLU A 567 -21.60 -18.67 -33.51
N ASP A 568 -21.16 -18.32 -32.29
CA ASP A 568 -21.86 -17.31 -31.48
C ASP A 568 -21.85 -15.94 -32.18
N TYR A 569 -20.78 -15.63 -32.90
CA TYR A 569 -20.67 -14.39 -33.66
C TYR A 569 -21.40 -14.47 -35.00
N SER A 570 -21.24 -15.57 -35.74
CA SER A 570 -21.86 -15.71 -37.06
C SER A 570 -23.40 -15.75 -37.02
N LYS A 571 -24.00 -16.33 -35.99
CA LYS A 571 -25.45 -16.30 -35.75
C LYS A 571 -26.01 -14.87 -35.66
N ASN A 572 -25.18 -13.92 -35.20
CA ASN A 572 -25.54 -12.53 -35.03
C ASN A 572 -24.98 -11.62 -36.15
N GLY A 573 -24.48 -12.19 -37.24
CA GLY A 573 -23.92 -11.46 -38.36
C GLY A 573 -22.61 -10.72 -38.08
N LEU A 574 -21.90 -11.14 -37.05
CA LEU A 574 -20.65 -10.52 -36.62
C LEU A 574 -19.44 -11.37 -37.02
N PRO A 575 -18.31 -10.76 -37.42
CA PRO A 575 -17.09 -11.49 -37.68
C PRO A 575 -16.46 -11.97 -36.35
N TYR A 576 -15.86 -13.15 -36.38
CA TYR A 576 -15.06 -13.69 -35.27
C TYR A 576 -13.63 -13.09 -35.23
N VAL A 577 -13.56 -11.81 -35.32
CA VAL A 577 -12.31 -11.08 -35.03
C VAL A 577 -12.53 -10.36 -33.72
N PHE A 578 -12.03 -10.92 -32.64
CA PHE A 578 -12.25 -10.35 -31.34
C PHE A 578 -11.39 -9.09 -31.15
N ASP A 579 -12.04 -7.95 -31.19
CA ASP A 579 -11.51 -6.66 -30.85
C ASP A 579 -12.30 -6.12 -29.66
N THR A 580 -11.62 -5.92 -28.52
CA THR A 580 -12.23 -5.46 -27.27
C THR A 580 -12.91 -4.10 -27.41
N ASP A 581 -12.46 -3.28 -28.35
CA ASP A 581 -13.03 -1.94 -28.55
C ASP A 581 -14.30 -1.99 -29.40
N GLN A 582 -14.40 -2.96 -30.30
CA GLN A 582 -15.56 -3.15 -31.17
C GLN A 582 -16.55 -4.20 -30.68
N HIS A 583 -16.07 -5.23 -29.99
CA HIS A 583 -16.85 -6.38 -29.56
C HIS A 583 -16.74 -6.61 -28.04
N SER A 584 -17.11 -5.61 -27.26
CA SER A 584 -17.06 -5.68 -25.79
C SER A 584 -18.24 -6.43 -25.17
N LYS A 585 -19.33 -6.64 -25.94
CA LYS A 585 -20.56 -7.29 -25.45
C LYS A 585 -20.78 -8.65 -26.09
N CYS A 586 -21.33 -9.56 -25.31
CA CYS A 586 -21.73 -10.89 -25.78
C CYS A 586 -22.78 -10.76 -26.90
N PRO A 587 -22.58 -11.35 -28.08
CA PRO A 587 -23.54 -11.30 -29.17
C PRO A 587 -24.86 -12.00 -28.84
N ASN A 588 -24.85 -12.93 -27.87
CA ASN A 588 -26.03 -13.72 -27.52
C ASN A 588 -26.94 -13.05 -26.49
N ASP A 589 -26.38 -12.30 -25.53
CA ASP A 589 -27.11 -11.83 -24.35
C ASP A 589 -26.78 -10.38 -23.95
N GLY A 590 -25.86 -9.73 -24.63
CA GLY A 590 -25.45 -8.35 -24.37
C GLY A 590 -24.62 -8.14 -23.10
N ALA A 591 -24.26 -9.22 -22.38
CA ALA A 591 -23.40 -9.14 -21.21
C ALA A 591 -22.00 -8.64 -21.58
N GLU A 592 -21.37 -7.91 -20.69
CA GLU A 592 -19.98 -7.48 -20.86
C GLU A 592 -19.04 -8.68 -20.90
N LEU A 593 -18.24 -8.79 -21.94
CA LEU A 593 -17.33 -9.92 -22.10
C LEU A 593 -16.12 -9.76 -21.21
N GLN A 594 -15.78 -10.84 -20.52
CA GLN A 594 -14.50 -10.93 -19.85
C GLN A 594 -13.44 -11.25 -20.89
N VAL A 595 -12.59 -10.31 -21.15
CA VAL A 595 -11.42 -10.50 -22.01
C VAL A 595 -10.25 -10.94 -21.17
N GLN A 596 -9.39 -11.70 -21.79
CA GLN A 596 -8.14 -12.08 -21.18
C GLN A 596 -7.31 -10.82 -20.88
N ASN A 597 -6.60 -10.88 -19.78
CA ASN A 597 -5.78 -9.79 -19.30
C ASN A 597 -4.92 -9.18 -20.40
N MET A 598 -4.89 -7.88 -20.45
CA MET A 598 -3.94 -7.14 -21.27
C MET A 598 -2.54 -7.56 -20.90
N THR A 599 -1.76 -8.00 -21.87
CA THR A 599 -0.35 -8.28 -21.64
C THR A 599 0.39 -6.99 -21.24
N VAL A 600 1.39 -7.13 -20.36
CA VAL A 600 2.32 -6.01 -20.05
C VAL A 600 3.39 -5.87 -21.14
N MET A 601 3.50 -6.81 -22.06
CA MET A 601 4.38 -6.70 -23.21
C MET A 601 3.88 -5.55 -24.12
N PRO A 602 4.70 -4.52 -24.37
CA PRO A 602 4.28 -3.41 -25.22
C PRO A 602 4.18 -3.86 -26.68
N ASN A 603 3.33 -3.19 -27.44
CA ASN A 603 3.33 -3.31 -28.87
C ASN A 603 4.40 -2.38 -29.46
N PHE A 604 5.46 -2.95 -29.99
CA PHE A 604 6.60 -2.22 -30.59
C PHE A 604 6.32 -1.67 -31.99
N ARG A 605 5.10 -1.87 -32.53
CA ARG A 605 4.69 -1.45 -33.88
C ARG A 605 5.58 -2.00 -34.99
N LEU A 606 6.04 -3.23 -34.81
CA LEU A 606 6.83 -3.96 -35.79
C LEU A 606 6.00 -4.32 -37.00
N THR A 607 6.63 -4.41 -38.16
CA THR A 607 6.04 -5.07 -39.31
C THR A 607 5.99 -6.60 -39.10
N LYS A 608 5.20 -7.31 -39.92
CA LYS A 608 5.17 -8.78 -39.84
C LYS A 608 6.51 -9.41 -40.17
N ASP A 609 7.25 -8.83 -41.11
CA ASP A 609 8.57 -9.31 -41.50
C ASP A 609 9.59 -9.15 -40.39
N GLU A 610 9.64 -7.98 -39.71
CA GLU A 610 10.47 -7.78 -38.56
C GLU A 610 10.12 -8.74 -37.39
N ALA A 611 8.83 -8.92 -37.11
CA ALA A 611 8.40 -9.90 -36.11
C ALA A 611 8.82 -11.36 -36.47
N ARG A 612 8.76 -11.71 -37.75
CA ARG A 612 9.25 -12.99 -38.25
C ARG A 612 10.76 -13.15 -38.14
N ASP A 613 11.50 -12.10 -38.44
CA ASP A 613 12.97 -12.09 -38.31
C ASP A 613 13.38 -12.30 -36.84
N ILE A 614 12.74 -11.61 -35.90
CA ILE A 614 12.98 -11.78 -34.44
C ILE A 614 12.62 -13.22 -34.03
N ALA A 615 11.48 -13.78 -34.47
CA ALA A 615 11.10 -15.14 -34.19
C ALA A 615 12.12 -16.13 -34.74
N THR A 616 12.61 -15.89 -35.97
CA THR A 616 13.63 -16.75 -36.62
C THR A 616 14.94 -16.73 -35.83
N TYR A 617 15.36 -15.57 -35.33
CA TYR A 617 16.51 -15.45 -34.42
C TYR A 617 16.29 -16.26 -33.14
N LEU A 618 15.16 -16.06 -32.45
CA LEU A 618 14.87 -16.75 -31.18
C LEU A 618 14.81 -18.28 -31.38
N PHE A 619 14.30 -18.74 -32.49
CA PHE A 619 14.27 -20.19 -32.85
C PHE A 619 15.64 -20.74 -33.22
N SER A 620 16.57 -19.90 -33.70
CA SER A 620 17.97 -20.33 -33.93
C SER A 620 18.72 -20.62 -32.63
N LEU A 621 18.22 -20.16 -31.47
CA LEU A 621 18.76 -20.46 -30.14
C LEU A 621 18.28 -21.80 -29.57
N ARG A 622 17.53 -22.56 -30.35
CA ARG A 622 16.95 -23.85 -29.94
C ARG A 622 18.06 -24.86 -29.59
N THR A 623 17.87 -25.52 -28.43
CA THR A 623 18.86 -26.51 -27.93
C THR A 623 18.32 -27.95 -27.97
N GLN A 624 16.99 -28.12 -27.94
CA GLN A 624 16.33 -29.43 -27.93
C GLN A 624 15.23 -29.48 -28.98
N SER A 625 15.22 -30.51 -29.78
CA SER A 625 14.26 -30.66 -30.90
C SER A 625 13.20 -31.72 -30.64
N SER A 626 13.37 -32.59 -29.65
CA SER A 626 12.44 -33.69 -29.36
C SER A 626 12.28 -33.90 -27.84
N TYR A 627 11.09 -34.35 -27.46
CA TYR A 627 10.68 -34.72 -26.11
C TYR A 627 10.13 -36.13 -26.10
N PRO A 628 9.92 -36.78 -24.92
CA PRO A 628 9.24 -38.05 -24.81
C PRO A 628 7.85 -38.01 -25.43
N ASP A 629 7.36 -39.18 -25.96
CA ASP A 629 6.00 -39.29 -26.50
C ASP A 629 4.95 -38.83 -25.50
N ALA A 630 4.00 -38.03 -25.96
CA ALA A 630 2.89 -37.49 -25.19
C ALA A 630 1.52 -37.85 -25.82
N SER A 631 1.43 -38.93 -26.58
CA SER A 631 0.19 -39.42 -27.21
C SER A 631 -0.93 -39.69 -26.19
N TYR A 632 -0.58 -40.07 -24.96
CA TYR A 632 -1.53 -40.24 -23.85
C TYR A 632 -2.33 -38.97 -23.50
N MET A 633 -1.83 -37.80 -23.90
CA MET A 633 -2.57 -36.55 -23.65
C MET A 633 -3.88 -36.44 -24.43
N ASP A 634 -4.12 -37.30 -25.39
CA ASP A 634 -5.39 -37.36 -26.10
C ASP A 634 -6.37 -38.34 -25.45
N ASP A 635 -5.99 -39.09 -24.41
CA ASP A 635 -6.86 -40.00 -23.68
C ASP A 635 -7.95 -39.26 -22.89
N PRO A 636 -9.24 -39.45 -23.24
CA PRO A 636 -10.34 -38.81 -22.52
C PRO A 636 -10.44 -39.20 -21.01
N ALA A 637 -9.95 -40.39 -20.65
CA ALA A 637 -9.98 -40.87 -19.27
C ALA A 637 -9.08 -40.01 -18.36
N LEU A 638 -7.98 -39.49 -18.89
CA LEU A 638 -7.07 -38.62 -18.16
C LEU A 638 -7.63 -37.20 -17.97
N LYS A 639 -8.56 -36.77 -18.82
CA LYS A 639 -9.14 -35.43 -18.77
C LYS A 639 -9.88 -35.17 -17.45
N GLU A 640 -10.78 -36.06 -17.04
CA GLU A 640 -11.55 -35.88 -15.81
C GLU A 640 -10.65 -35.92 -14.57
N LYS A 641 -9.68 -36.81 -14.53
CA LYS A 641 -8.65 -36.86 -13.49
C LYS A 641 -7.85 -35.55 -13.48
N GLY A 642 -7.45 -35.04 -14.62
CA GLY A 642 -6.71 -33.79 -14.77
C GLY A 642 -7.49 -32.58 -14.25
N LYS A 643 -8.81 -32.55 -14.55
CA LYS A 643 -9.69 -31.48 -14.01
C LYS A 643 -9.71 -31.46 -12.48
N ALA A 644 -9.88 -32.59 -11.84
CA ALA A 644 -9.87 -32.68 -10.38
C ALA A 644 -8.51 -32.25 -9.80
N LEU A 645 -7.40 -32.65 -10.43
CA LEU A 645 -6.04 -32.30 -9.99
C LEU A 645 -5.72 -30.82 -10.19
N ILE A 646 -6.14 -30.18 -11.27
CA ILE A 646 -5.99 -28.74 -11.50
C ILE A 646 -6.66 -27.96 -10.36
N LYS A 647 -7.86 -28.38 -9.93
CA LYS A 647 -8.54 -27.79 -8.78
C LYS A 647 -7.80 -28.05 -7.48
N GLN A 648 -7.34 -29.28 -7.27
CA GLN A 648 -6.61 -29.68 -6.07
C GLN A 648 -5.30 -28.91 -5.89
N TYR A 649 -4.50 -28.78 -6.97
CA TYR A 649 -3.24 -28.04 -6.94
C TYR A 649 -3.40 -26.52 -7.06
N GLY A 650 -4.62 -26.02 -7.38
CA GLY A 650 -4.92 -24.60 -7.49
C GLY A 650 -4.25 -23.89 -8.67
N CYS A 651 -3.99 -24.59 -9.76
CA CYS A 651 -3.34 -24.05 -10.97
C CYS A 651 -4.09 -22.83 -11.51
N ALA A 652 -5.43 -22.85 -11.43
CA ALA A 652 -6.30 -21.76 -11.85
C ALA A 652 -6.15 -20.47 -11.02
N GLY A 653 -5.53 -20.53 -9.84
CA GLY A 653 -5.18 -19.32 -9.08
C GLY A 653 -4.19 -18.43 -9.82
N CYS A 654 -3.21 -19.06 -10.51
CA CYS A 654 -2.19 -18.35 -11.27
C CYS A 654 -2.47 -18.27 -12.78
N HIS A 655 -3.20 -19.22 -13.34
CA HIS A 655 -3.41 -19.37 -14.79
C HIS A 655 -4.88 -19.22 -15.17
N GLU A 656 -5.13 -18.62 -16.34
CA GLU A 656 -6.43 -18.75 -17.02
C GLU A 656 -6.53 -20.15 -17.62
N ILE A 657 -7.51 -20.92 -17.17
CA ILE A 657 -7.75 -22.30 -17.63
C ILE A 657 -9.24 -22.45 -17.96
N ARG A 658 -9.58 -23.04 -19.12
CA ARG A 658 -10.96 -23.27 -19.50
C ARG A 658 -11.65 -24.19 -18.48
N GLY A 659 -12.87 -23.81 -18.07
CA GLY A 659 -13.65 -24.52 -17.06
C GLY A 659 -13.29 -24.20 -15.61
N PHE A 660 -12.40 -23.19 -15.38
CA PHE A 660 -11.97 -22.73 -14.06
C PHE A 660 -12.02 -21.20 -13.93
N GLU A 661 -12.84 -20.54 -14.70
CA GLU A 661 -12.95 -19.08 -14.73
C GLU A 661 -13.42 -18.49 -13.40
N ASP A 662 -14.32 -19.18 -12.71
CA ASP A 662 -14.93 -18.77 -11.43
C ASP A 662 -14.18 -19.35 -10.20
N GLU A 663 -13.06 -20.05 -10.40
CA GLU A 663 -12.33 -20.65 -9.28
C GLU A 663 -11.68 -19.62 -8.38
N GLN A 664 -11.95 -19.77 -7.08
CA GLN A 664 -11.38 -18.91 -6.04
C GLN A 664 -9.92 -19.29 -5.76
N ARG A 665 -9.20 -18.32 -5.19
CA ARG A 665 -7.83 -18.56 -4.69
C ARG A 665 -7.88 -19.54 -3.52
N ILE A 666 -6.98 -20.51 -3.52
CA ILE A 666 -6.96 -21.62 -2.54
C ILE A 666 -6.14 -21.32 -1.28
N GLY A 667 -5.33 -20.28 -1.30
CA GLY A 667 -4.48 -19.90 -0.18
C GLY A 667 -5.24 -19.09 0.87
N LYS A 668 -4.78 -19.16 2.10
CA LYS A 668 -5.28 -18.35 3.20
C LYS A 668 -5.08 -16.85 2.88
N GLU A 669 -6.00 -16.01 3.32
CA GLU A 669 -5.81 -14.56 3.29
C GLU A 669 -4.70 -14.15 4.28
N LEU A 670 -3.79 -13.28 3.83
CA LEU A 670 -2.58 -12.90 4.56
C LEU A 670 -2.59 -11.45 5.07
N SER A 671 -3.69 -10.70 4.87
CA SER A 671 -3.80 -9.29 5.30
C SER A 671 -3.56 -9.10 6.80
N ALA A 672 -3.86 -10.11 7.61
CA ALA A 672 -3.73 -10.08 9.06
C ALA A 672 -2.82 -11.19 9.63
N GLU A 673 -2.00 -11.83 8.78
CA GLU A 673 -1.24 -13.01 9.20
C GLU A 673 -0.17 -12.69 10.25
N GLY A 674 0.41 -11.50 10.22
CA GLY A 674 1.39 -11.04 11.21
C GLY A 674 0.81 -10.85 12.61
N SER A 675 -0.52 -10.74 12.75
CA SER A 675 -1.24 -10.64 14.04
C SER A 675 -2.03 -11.90 14.40
N THR A 676 -1.91 -12.98 13.63
CA THR A 676 -2.53 -14.27 13.98
C THR A 676 -1.88 -14.79 15.28
N PRO A 677 -2.65 -15.14 16.32
CA PRO A 677 -2.08 -15.73 17.53
C PRO A 677 -1.18 -16.92 17.22
N ILE A 678 -0.04 -17.03 17.90
CA ILE A 678 0.98 -18.05 17.58
C ILE A 678 0.43 -19.48 17.67
N GLU A 679 -0.51 -19.72 18.57
CA GLU A 679 -1.18 -21.00 18.75
C GLU A 679 -2.08 -21.38 17.57
N ARG A 680 -2.47 -20.40 16.75
CA ARG A 680 -3.26 -20.58 15.53
C ARG A 680 -2.40 -20.71 14.27
N LEU A 681 -1.11 -20.47 14.38
CA LEU A 681 -0.14 -20.82 13.35
C LEU A 681 0.13 -22.31 13.43
N ASP A 682 -0.20 -23.05 12.37
CA ASP A 682 -0.06 -24.51 12.37
C ASP A 682 1.43 -24.93 12.29
N PHE A 683 2.11 -25.00 13.42
CA PHE A 683 3.44 -25.59 13.54
C PHE A 683 3.42 -27.11 13.40
N ALA A 684 2.26 -27.72 13.31
CA ALA A 684 2.10 -29.17 13.16
C ALA A 684 2.82 -29.96 14.26
N LEU A 685 3.51 -31.05 13.87
CA LEU A 685 4.33 -31.86 14.77
C LEU A 685 5.69 -31.22 15.11
N LEU A 686 5.95 -30.02 14.62
CA LEU A 686 7.23 -29.34 14.79
C LEU A 686 7.28 -28.41 16.01
N THR A 687 6.17 -28.24 16.74
CA THR A 687 6.08 -27.30 17.88
C THR A 687 7.24 -27.51 18.88
N GLN A 688 7.49 -28.74 19.31
CA GLN A 688 8.59 -29.01 20.25
C GLN A 688 9.99 -28.72 19.67
N LYS A 689 10.18 -29.01 18.37
CA LYS A 689 11.44 -28.65 17.69
C LYS A 689 11.61 -27.14 17.61
N ALA A 690 10.53 -26.43 17.31
CA ALA A 690 10.54 -24.97 17.23
C ALA A 690 10.85 -24.30 18.57
N GLU A 691 10.24 -24.77 19.67
CA GLU A 691 10.50 -24.30 21.03
C GLU A 691 11.95 -24.59 21.50
N LYS A 692 12.52 -25.72 21.08
CA LYS A 692 13.91 -26.09 21.39
C LYS A 692 14.95 -25.51 20.43
N GLY A 693 14.52 -24.78 19.41
CA GLY A 693 15.42 -24.24 18.38
C GLY A 693 16.04 -25.29 17.47
N VAL A 694 15.43 -26.48 17.33
CA VAL A 694 15.94 -27.52 16.45
C VAL A 694 15.46 -27.29 15.02
N ASP A 695 16.41 -27.12 14.11
CA ASP A 695 16.10 -26.98 12.67
C ASP A 695 15.45 -28.27 12.14
N PRO A 696 14.28 -28.20 11.52
CA PRO A 696 13.50 -29.38 11.13
C PRO A 696 14.11 -30.19 9.98
N GLU A 697 14.98 -29.59 9.18
CA GLU A 697 15.64 -30.25 8.04
C GLU A 697 16.98 -30.91 8.42
N THR A 698 17.76 -30.20 9.22
CA THR A 698 19.12 -30.63 9.56
C THR A 698 19.23 -31.28 10.94
N ASN A 699 18.19 -31.17 11.76
CA ASN A 699 18.14 -31.58 13.17
C ASN A 699 19.26 -30.94 14.03
N LYS A 700 19.82 -29.84 13.60
CA LYS A 700 20.81 -29.09 14.38
C LYS A 700 20.12 -28.13 15.35
N GLU A 701 20.69 -28.04 16.55
CA GLU A 701 20.28 -27.06 17.55
C GLU A 701 20.69 -25.63 17.14
N GLY A 702 19.80 -24.65 17.39
CA GLY A 702 20.01 -23.27 17.11
C GLY A 702 19.12 -22.38 17.99
N LYS A 703 18.75 -21.23 17.50
CA LYS A 703 17.84 -20.30 18.18
C LYS A 703 16.39 -20.80 18.11
N GLU A 704 15.64 -20.63 19.20
CA GLU A 704 14.20 -20.86 19.22
C GLU A 704 13.49 -20.13 18.06
N TRP A 705 12.61 -20.86 17.37
CA TRP A 705 11.86 -20.32 16.23
C TRP A 705 10.33 -20.52 16.37
N TYR A 706 9.85 -20.86 17.58
CA TYR A 706 8.42 -20.86 17.90
C TYR A 706 7.90 -19.41 18.03
N ASN A 707 7.88 -18.69 16.92
CA ASN A 707 7.41 -17.32 16.78
C ASN A 707 7.00 -17.05 15.34
N HIS A 708 6.34 -15.91 15.06
CA HIS A 708 5.87 -15.54 13.72
C HIS A 708 6.98 -15.55 12.68
N LYS A 709 8.14 -14.96 13.02
CA LYS A 709 9.29 -14.91 12.11
C LYS A 709 9.76 -16.31 11.73
N GLY A 710 9.96 -17.17 12.72
CA GLY A 710 10.40 -18.54 12.49
C GLY A 710 9.40 -19.34 11.66
N PHE A 711 8.09 -19.17 11.94
CA PHE A 711 7.04 -19.78 11.13
C PHE A 711 7.13 -19.35 9.67
N PHE A 712 7.19 -18.04 9.40
CA PHE A 712 7.24 -17.51 8.03
C PHE A 712 8.52 -17.92 7.31
N GLU A 713 9.68 -17.84 7.96
CA GLU A 713 10.95 -18.22 7.36
C GLU A 713 10.97 -19.71 6.93
N HIS A 714 10.52 -20.61 7.82
CA HIS A 714 10.45 -22.04 7.49
C HIS A 714 9.34 -22.33 6.45
N LYS A 715 8.17 -21.66 6.56
CA LYS A 715 7.08 -21.81 5.60
C LYS A 715 7.48 -21.35 4.19
N LEU A 716 8.25 -20.30 4.09
CA LEU A 716 8.76 -19.77 2.82
C LEU A 716 9.96 -20.56 2.29
N LYS A 717 10.72 -21.20 3.16
CA LYS A 717 11.89 -22.01 2.79
C LYS A 717 11.47 -23.39 2.31
N THR A 718 10.69 -24.09 3.14
CA THR A 718 10.39 -25.51 2.96
C THR A 718 8.97 -25.81 3.45
N PRO A 719 7.92 -25.41 2.71
CA PRO A 719 6.51 -25.52 3.17
C PRO A 719 6.12 -26.92 3.65
N TRP A 720 6.64 -27.92 3.01
CA TRP A 720 6.26 -29.31 3.22
C TRP A 720 6.66 -29.91 4.58
N ILE A 721 7.58 -29.32 5.30
CA ILE A 721 7.95 -29.80 6.64
C ILE A 721 6.75 -29.85 7.59
N TYR A 722 5.72 -29.01 7.33
CA TYR A 722 4.50 -28.97 8.15
C TYR A 722 3.56 -30.17 7.92
N ASP A 723 3.80 -30.98 6.89
CA ASP A 723 3.12 -32.26 6.67
C ASP A 723 3.97 -33.48 7.03
N GLN A 724 5.22 -33.23 7.42
CA GLN A 724 6.15 -34.30 7.78
C GLN A 724 5.63 -35.09 9.01
N GLY A 725 5.55 -36.41 8.88
CA GLY A 725 5.07 -37.32 9.94
C GLY A 725 3.55 -37.37 10.10
N LYS A 726 2.78 -36.65 9.25
CA LYS A 726 1.32 -36.75 9.20
C LYS A 726 0.87 -37.74 8.13
N GLU A 727 -0.02 -38.65 8.50
CA GLU A 727 -0.75 -39.46 7.52
C GLU A 727 -1.92 -38.62 6.98
N LYS A 728 -1.86 -38.28 5.70
CA LYS A 728 -2.90 -37.48 5.03
C LYS A 728 -3.24 -38.05 3.67
N GLU A 729 -4.53 -38.06 3.37
CA GLU A 729 -4.98 -38.29 2.00
C GLU A 729 -4.41 -37.24 1.04
N PRO A 730 -4.21 -37.57 -0.24
CA PRO A 730 -3.60 -36.64 -1.20
C PRO A 730 -4.26 -35.27 -1.27
N GLN A 731 -5.59 -35.21 -1.16
CA GLN A 731 -6.37 -33.96 -1.19
C GLN A 731 -6.20 -33.09 0.07
N ASP A 732 -5.76 -33.67 1.19
CA ASP A 732 -5.61 -32.98 2.48
C ASP A 732 -4.16 -32.51 2.74
N ARG A 733 -3.24 -32.84 1.82
CA ARG A 733 -1.85 -32.42 1.91
C ARG A 733 -1.71 -30.92 1.70
N LEU A 734 -0.65 -30.36 2.29
CA LEU A 734 -0.32 -28.96 2.12
C LEU A 734 -0.08 -28.63 0.63
N ARG A 735 -0.87 -27.68 0.12
CA ARG A 735 -0.85 -27.30 -1.31
C ARG A 735 0.18 -26.20 -1.62
N MET A 736 0.77 -25.56 -0.62
CA MET A 736 1.77 -24.52 -0.84
C MET A 736 3.01 -25.14 -1.52
N PRO A 737 3.30 -24.70 -2.75
CA PRO A 737 4.49 -25.18 -3.46
C PRO A 737 5.75 -24.51 -2.92
N GLN A 738 6.93 -25.05 -3.29
CA GLN A 738 8.20 -24.44 -2.91
C GLN A 738 8.50 -23.22 -3.79
N PRO A 739 8.66 -22.02 -3.21
CA PRO A 739 8.77 -20.78 -4.01
C PRO A 739 10.19 -20.44 -4.48
N TYR A 740 11.21 -21.22 -4.16
CA TYR A 740 12.63 -20.98 -4.53
C TYR A 740 13.11 -19.56 -4.26
N LEU A 741 13.20 -19.20 -2.99
CA LEU A 741 13.58 -17.85 -2.55
C LEU A 741 15.02 -17.84 -2.03
N THR A 742 15.78 -16.83 -2.40
CA THR A 742 17.07 -16.56 -1.77
C THR A 742 16.87 -16.18 -0.29
N PRO A 743 17.90 -16.28 0.56
CA PRO A 743 17.81 -15.83 1.96
C PRO A 743 17.33 -14.38 2.09
N GLU A 744 17.82 -13.48 1.23
CA GLU A 744 17.40 -12.08 1.20
C GLU A 744 15.92 -11.94 0.84
N TRP A 745 15.44 -12.66 -0.17
CA TRP A 745 14.04 -12.64 -0.58
C TRP A 745 13.09 -13.19 0.48
N ARG A 746 13.53 -14.26 1.19
CA ARG A 746 12.77 -14.79 2.33
C ARG A 746 12.67 -13.75 3.44
N ASN A 747 13.79 -13.10 3.79
CA ASN A 747 13.77 -12.03 4.79
C ASN A 747 12.84 -10.88 4.41
N ALA A 748 12.84 -10.45 3.15
CA ALA A 748 11.98 -9.38 2.66
C ALA A 748 10.49 -9.77 2.71
N LEU A 749 10.13 -10.98 2.27
CA LEU A 749 8.76 -11.49 2.38
C LEU A 749 8.34 -11.69 3.84
N THR A 750 9.24 -12.19 4.70
CA THR A 750 8.99 -12.30 6.15
C THR A 750 8.73 -10.93 6.76
N THR A 751 9.48 -9.90 6.37
CA THR A 751 9.27 -8.51 6.82
C THR A 751 7.87 -8.01 6.43
N PHE A 752 7.46 -8.26 5.18
CA PHE A 752 6.12 -7.90 4.71
C PHE A 752 5.03 -8.64 5.50
N LEU A 753 5.16 -9.95 5.70
CA LEU A 753 4.18 -10.76 6.42
C LEU A 753 4.08 -10.39 7.91
N LEU A 754 5.20 -10.13 8.57
CA LEU A 754 5.22 -9.66 9.96
C LEU A 754 4.49 -8.34 10.13
N GLY A 755 4.56 -7.46 9.15
CA GLY A 755 3.87 -6.17 9.14
C GLY A 755 2.42 -6.25 8.65
N SER A 756 1.98 -7.37 8.09
CA SER A 756 0.59 -7.59 7.66
C SER A 756 -0.29 -7.91 8.89
N VAL A 757 -0.72 -6.86 9.57
CA VAL A 757 -1.44 -6.90 10.84
C VAL A 757 -2.87 -6.42 10.63
N GLY A 758 -3.85 -7.21 11.07
CA GLY A 758 -5.26 -6.83 11.02
C GLY A 758 -5.58 -5.65 11.94
N THR A 759 -6.63 -4.91 11.63
CA THR A 759 -7.03 -3.72 12.41
C THR A 759 -7.27 -4.01 13.88
N GLU A 760 -7.79 -5.20 14.22
CA GLU A 760 -7.99 -5.63 15.61
C GLU A 760 -6.68 -5.98 16.34
N GLY A 761 -5.67 -6.39 15.58
CA GLY A 761 -4.34 -6.75 16.08
C GLY A 761 -3.31 -5.63 15.95
N ALA A 762 -3.67 -4.48 15.39
CA ALA A 762 -2.72 -3.38 15.20
C ALA A 762 -2.36 -2.71 16.54
N ASN A 763 -1.09 -2.37 16.71
CA ASN A 763 -0.63 -1.61 17.87
C ASN A 763 -1.09 -0.15 17.85
N VAL A 764 -1.65 0.29 16.73
CA VAL A 764 -2.14 1.66 16.50
C VAL A 764 -3.58 1.61 16.03
N PRO A 765 -4.45 2.53 16.47
CA PRO A 765 -5.82 2.56 16.01
C PRO A 765 -5.89 2.97 14.54
N PRO A 766 -6.93 2.50 13.84
CA PRO A 766 -7.14 2.86 12.43
C PRO A 766 -7.20 4.36 12.16
N SER A 767 -7.63 5.15 13.14
CA SER A 767 -7.70 6.62 13.04
C SER A 767 -6.32 7.30 12.90
N THR A 768 -5.23 6.61 13.27
CA THR A 768 -3.86 7.09 13.13
C THR A 768 -3.14 6.55 11.91
N PHE A 769 -3.79 5.67 11.14
CA PHE A 769 -3.20 5.13 9.93
C PHE A 769 -2.93 6.24 8.93
N TYR A 770 -1.85 6.06 8.18
CA TYR A 770 -1.44 7.01 7.17
C TYR A 770 -2.54 7.21 6.13
N GLN A 771 -3.00 8.44 6.00
CA GLN A 771 -3.91 8.87 4.94
C GLN A 771 -3.19 9.86 4.04
N PRO A 772 -2.75 9.42 2.85
CA PRO A 772 -2.07 10.28 1.92
C PRO A 772 -3.01 11.39 1.42
N ASN A 773 -2.48 12.59 1.23
CA ASN A 773 -3.18 13.59 0.43
C ASN A 773 -3.24 13.14 -1.05
N ASP A 774 -4.05 13.83 -1.86
CA ASP A 774 -4.30 13.45 -3.26
C ASP A 774 -3.00 13.34 -4.08
N GLN A 775 -2.05 14.24 -3.86
CA GLN A 775 -0.75 14.19 -4.55
C GLN A 775 0.05 12.93 -4.18
N ARG A 776 0.14 12.61 -2.90
CA ARG A 776 0.88 11.42 -2.43
C ARG A 776 0.17 10.13 -2.86
N LYS A 777 -1.16 10.14 -2.85
CA LYS A 777 -1.95 9.03 -3.37
C LYS A 777 -1.67 8.82 -4.86
N ALA A 778 -1.70 9.87 -5.67
CA ALA A 778 -1.38 9.80 -7.10
C ALA A 778 0.05 9.30 -7.36
N ILE A 779 1.03 9.68 -6.52
CA ILE A 779 2.40 9.16 -6.61
C ILE A 779 2.41 7.64 -6.35
N GLN A 780 1.72 7.15 -5.32
CA GLN A 780 1.67 5.72 -5.04
C GLN A 780 0.91 4.95 -6.12
N ASP A 781 -0.19 5.50 -6.63
CA ASP A 781 -0.91 4.91 -7.77
C ASP A 781 0.00 4.84 -9.01
N GLY A 782 0.81 5.88 -9.25
CA GLY A 782 1.84 5.89 -10.28
C GLY A 782 2.87 4.77 -10.07
N TRP A 783 3.33 4.53 -8.85
CA TRP A 783 4.25 3.44 -8.55
C TRP A 783 3.65 2.05 -8.80
N TRP A 784 2.36 1.85 -8.51
CA TRP A 784 1.67 0.61 -8.88
C TRP A 784 1.72 0.37 -10.38
N VAL A 785 1.47 1.40 -11.20
CA VAL A 785 1.52 1.33 -12.66
C VAL A 785 2.95 1.10 -13.16
N VAL A 786 3.91 1.88 -12.68
CA VAL A 786 5.34 1.76 -13.05
C VAL A 786 5.88 0.35 -12.78
N LYS A 787 5.57 -0.22 -11.61
CA LYS A 787 5.97 -1.58 -11.25
C LYS A 787 5.23 -2.63 -12.09
N LYS A 788 3.93 -2.45 -12.36
CA LYS A 788 3.13 -3.37 -13.18
C LYS A 788 3.68 -3.50 -14.59
N TYR A 789 4.01 -2.39 -15.23
CA TYR A 789 4.46 -2.33 -16.63
C TYR A 789 5.99 -2.33 -16.80
N ASN A 790 6.74 -2.40 -15.70
CA ASN A 790 8.21 -2.40 -15.71
C ASN A 790 8.83 -1.20 -16.45
N CYS A 791 8.27 -0.01 -16.28
CA CYS A 791 8.82 1.20 -16.92
C CYS A 791 10.30 1.43 -16.56
N MET A 792 10.72 0.99 -15.36
CA MET A 792 12.09 1.08 -14.86
C MET A 792 13.07 0.15 -15.58
N GLY A 793 12.60 -0.79 -16.37
CA GLY A 793 13.45 -1.61 -17.23
C GLY A 793 14.13 -0.79 -18.33
N CYS A 794 13.43 0.24 -18.86
CA CYS A 794 13.93 1.15 -19.88
C CYS A 794 14.28 2.54 -19.34
N HIS A 795 13.56 3.04 -18.32
CA HIS A 795 13.65 4.41 -17.81
C HIS A 795 14.27 4.47 -16.42
N SER A 796 15.12 5.46 -16.18
CA SER A 796 15.59 5.83 -14.83
C SER A 796 14.60 6.83 -14.23
N ILE A 797 13.84 6.41 -13.22
CA ILE A 797 12.77 7.21 -12.60
C ILE A 797 13.26 7.86 -11.30
N GLN A 798 14.19 7.22 -10.60
CA GLN A 798 14.77 7.73 -9.36
C GLN A 798 16.25 8.02 -9.52
N VAL A 799 16.74 9.01 -8.79
CA VAL A 799 18.17 9.33 -8.75
C VAL A 799 18.97 8.12 -8.26
N GLY A 800 20.04 7.78 -8.94
CA GLY A 800 20.89 6.62 -8.62
C GLY A 800 20.39 5.27 -9.16
N GLN A 801 19.20 5.23 -9.77
CA GLN A 801 18.70 4.05 -10.45
C GLN A 801 19.26 3.97 -11.88
N ARG A 802 19.72 2.78 -12.28
CA ARG A 802 20.06 2.47 -13.68
C ARG A 802 18.97 1.61 -14.30
N SER A 803 18.63 1.86 -15.56
CA SER A 803 17.81 0.96 -16.34
C SER A 803 18.59 -0.28 -16.73
N VAL A 804 17.91 -1.41 -16.94
CA VAL A 804 18.55 -2.66 -17.40
C VAL A 804 19.29 -2.46 -18.74
N LEU A 805 18.78 -1.59 -19.61
CA LEU A 805 19.39 -1.31 -20.91
C LEU A 805 20.80 -0.72 -20.78
N MET A 806 21.05 0.08 -19.75
CA MET A 806 22.38 0.71 -19.53
C MET A 806 23.46 -0.31 -19.15
N ASP A 807 23.09 -1.52 -18.76
CA ASP A 807 24.03 -2.58 -18.41
C ASP A 807 24.32 -3.53 -19.60
N LEU A 808 23.63 -3.32 -20.73
CA LEU A 808 23.85 -4.10 -21.94
C LEU A 808 25.03 -3.57 -22.76
N PRO A 809 25.88 -4.45 -23.35
CA PRO A 809 27.06 -4.02 -24.12
C PRO A 809 26.75 -3.02 -25.23
N LEU A 810 25.56 -3.07 -25.82
CA LEU A 810 25.15 -2.16 -26.89
C LEU A 810 24.97 -0.72 -26.43
N TYR A 811 24.69 -0.50 -25.13
CA TYR A 811 24.40 0.82 -24.56
C TYR A 811 25.52 1.32 -23.64
N GLN A 812 26.61 0.58 -23.50
CA GLN A 812 27.85 0.98 -22.83
C GLN A 812 28.81 1.63 -23.80
#